data_315bd2348c7518224e89e90c21a9823f
#
_entry.id   315bd2348c7518224e89e90c21a9823f
#
_cell.length_a   1.000
_cell.length_b   1.000
_cell.length_c   1.000
_cell.angle_alpha   90.00
_cell.angle_beta   90.00
_cell.angle_gamma   90.00
#
_symmetry.space_group_name_H-M   'P 1'
#
loop_
_entity.id
_entity.type
_entity.pdbx_description
1 polymer ?
#
loop_
_entity_poly.entity_id
_entity_poly.type
_entity_poly.pdbx_seq_one_letter_code
_entity_poly.pdbx_strand_id
1 'polypeptide(L)'
;MKHFYIILISLMGMASYGQTTKGVVVDEFGNTIENAYIVNSNTDSHAHTNELGMFSVDKSQVGNVLKVSALGYKKLNFTVNSSEVSIVLEGDIFRLDEIVIQQQLSALNVISKIDLETTPVNSSQEILRKVPGLFIGQHAGGGKAEQIFLRGFDIDHGTDIAISVDGMPVNMVSHAHGQGYADLHFVIPETVEKIDFGKGAYYASKGDFATAGYVAFQTKEKLDKSSISVEAGQFNSLRTVGLFNLLGNQKKQAAYIATEYILTDGPFDSPQNFNRVNLLGKYSAILNDNSKFSVSASRFSSTWDASGQIPQRLVDNGTISRFGAVDDTEGGKTSRTNFNASLSKPIDENTFLKANAFYSKYDFELYSNFTFFLEDPVNGDQIKQKEDRSIYGMNAELNKKVKMSDWDASFQLGVGFRADATIDTELSHTLNRSIILENIKLGDIDETNMFTYLNTELKFGKLMINPAVRLDYFKFNYKDKLASVYKSQSETEVKVSPKLNFIYSQNNNLQFFVKSGIGFHSNDTRVVVENNGKQILPSSIGADVGTIWKPFPKLIVNSALWYLYLEQEFVYVGDAGIIEPSGKTKRMGADLGLRYQLNDWLYFDTDATYTYARSIDEVKGQDYIPLAPDFTTTGGLSFQNWNGFSGGLRYRYLKNRPANEDNSIVAKGYFVTDMNVSYEYKSVTFGVSVENLLNTEWNETQFATESRLKDETNSVEEIHFTPGTPFFMKAKIAYKF
;
A
#
# COMPACT_ATOMS: atom_id res chain seq x y z
N MET A 1 45.68 -41.95 40.86
CA MET A 1 45.14 -40.59 41.13
C MET A 1 45.84 -39.47 40.29
N LYS A 2 47.09 -39.59 39.86
CA LYS A 2 47.76 -38.54 39.05
C LYS A 2 47.18 -38.38 37.59
N HIS A 3 46.62 -39.42 37.03
CA HIS A 3 46.04 -39.38 35.66
C HIS A 3 44.58 -38.82 35.61
N PHE A 4 43.88 -38.76 36.74
CA PHE A 4 42.53 -38.25 36.82
C PHE A 4 42.49 -36.70 36.82
N TYR A 5 43.58 -36.05 37.37
CA TYR A 5 43.69 -34.59 37.36
C TYR A 5 44.09 -34.01 36.00
N ILE A 6 44.80 -34.78 35.14
CA ILE A 6 45.19 -34.33 33.80
C ILE A 6 43.98 -34.34 32.85
N ILE A 7 43.04 -35.27 33.02
CA ILE A 7 41.78 -35.30 32.24
C ILE A 7 40.82 -34.17 32.70
N LEU A 8 40.81 -33.81 33.99
CA LEU A 8 39.96 -32.72 34.48
C LEU A 8 40.48 -31.34 34.05
N ILE A 9 41.81 -31.15 33.88
CA ILE A 9 42.40 -29.91 33.40
C ILE A 9 42.26 -29.79 31.87
N SER A 10 42.25 -30.90 31.11
CA SER A 10 42.03 -30.87 29.67
C SER A 10 40.55 -30.66 29.30
N LEU A 11 39.59 -30.94 30.19
CA LEU A 11 38.17 -30.64 30.03
C LEU A 11 37.79 -29.21 30.40
N MET A 12 38.60 -28.48 31.15
CA MET A 12 38.43 -27.04 31.43
C MET A 12 38.94 -26.11 30.34
N GLY A 13 39.64 -26.64 29.33
CA GLY A 13 40.34 -25.85 28.29
C GLY A 13 39.51 -25.57 27.03
N MET A 14 38.24 -25.97 26.92
CA MET A 14 37.47 -25.83 25.68
C MET A 14 36.10 -25.14 25.81
N ALA A 15 35.93 -24.32 26.82
CA ALA A 15 34.81 -23.33 26.77
C ALA A 15 35.34 -22.00 26.25
N SER A 16 35.78 -21.96 24.99
CA SER A 16 35.92 -20.70 24.26
C SER A 16 34.49 -20.21 23.97
N TYR A 17 33.90 -19.53 24.94
CA TYR A 17 32.73 -18.69 24.64
C TYR A 17 33.20 -17.62 23.67
N GLY A 18 32.84 -17.74 22.41
CA GLY A 18 33.11 -16.70 21.43
C GLY A 18 32.48 -15.39 21.95
N GLN A 19 33.33 -14.38 22.18
CA GLN A 19 32.84 -13.08 22.64
C GLN A 19 31.90 -12.53 21.59
N THR A 20 30.80 -11.93 22.03
CA THR A 20 29.77 -11.35 21.19
C THR A 20 29.65 -9.86 21.48
N THR A 21 29.64 -9.03 20.45
CA THR A 21 29.36 -7.59 20.58
C THR A 21 27.92 -7.34 20.22
N LYS A 22 27.22 -6.68 21.12
CA LYS A 22 25.81 -6.29 20.97
C LYS A 22 25.68 -4.79 20.90
N GLY A 23 24.56 -4.31 20.35
CA GLY A 23 24.35 -2.87 20.37
C GLY A 23 23.14 -2.42 19.59
N VAL A 24 23.06 -1.12 19.43
CA VAL A 24 22.03 -0.44 18.65
C VAL A 24 22.71 0.47 17.62
N VAL A 25 22.13 0.52 16.41
CA VAL A 25 22.53 1.48 15.37
C VAL A 25 21.43 2.53 15.26
N VAL A 26 21.83 3.79 15.36
CA VAL A 26 20.95 4.95 15.29
C VAL A 26 21.51 5.99 14.30
N ASP A 27 20.68 6.92 13.86
CA ASP A 27 21.13 8.11 13.13
C ASP A 27 21.57 9.25 14.09
N GLU A 28 22.01 10.37 13.52
CA GLU A 28 22.41 11.57 14.26
C GLU A 28 21.28 12.17 15.11
N PHE A 29 20.04 11.87 14.77
CA PHE A 29 18.82 12.34 15.46
C PHE A 29 18.36 11.36 16.55
N GLY A 30 18.99 10.16 16.64
CA GLY A 30 18.65 9.09 17.58
C GLY A 30 17.56 8.14 17.07
N ASN A 31 17.14 8.22 15.80
CA ASN A 31 16.24 7.25 15.20
C ASN A 31 16.98 5.93 14.99
N THR A 32 16.34 4.81 15.29
CA THR A 32 16.96 3.49 15.11
C THR A 32 16.98 3.12 13.63
N ILE A 33 18.10 2.59 13.18
CA ILE A 33 18.29 2.18 11.79
C ILE A 33 18.05 0.68 11.68
N GLU A 34 16.97 0.31 11.03
CA GLU A 34 16.65 -1.07 10.68
C GLU A 34 17.48 -1.52 9.49
N ASN A 35 17.83 -2.82 9.46
CA ASN A 35 18.57 -3.45 8.35
C ASN A 35 19.95 -2.86 8.09
N ALA A 36 20.58 -2.20 9.06
CA ALA A 36 21.99 -1.86 8.97
C ALA A 36 22.82 -3.15 8.93
N TYR A 37 23.72 -3.26 7.94
CA TYR A 37 24.62 -4.39 7.78
C TYR A 37 25.92 -4.15 8.53
N ILE A 38 26.26 -5.07 9.42
CA ILE A 38 27.43 -4.99 10.30
C ILE A 38 28.31 -6.19 10.03
N VAL A 39 29.59 -5.96 9.69
CA VAL A 39 30.58 -7.01 9.46
C VAL A 39 31.80 -6.78 10.36
N ASN A 40 32.18 -7.80 11.09
CA ASN A 40 33.46 -7.82 11.83
C ASN A 40 34.59 -8.09 10.84
N SER A 41 35.42 -7.10 10.56
CA SER A 41 36.57 -7.20 9.64
C SER A 41 37.64 -8.19 10.04
N ASN A 42 37.63 -8.63 11.31
CA ASN A 42 38.64 -9.55 11.86
C ASN A 42 38.20 -11.03 11.76
N THR A 43 36.89 -11.30 11.68
CA THR A 43 36.34 -12.67 11.77
C THR A 43 35.34 -12.99 10.67
N ASP A 44 34.99 -12.02 9.80
CA ASP A 44 33.95 -12.08 8.79
C ASP A 44 32.53 -12.41 9.34
N SER A 45 32.36 -12.43 10.65
CA SER A 45 31.03 -12.56 11.26
C SER A 45 30.21 -11.33 10.96
N HIS A 46 28.92 -11.51 10.65
CA HIS A 46 28.05 -10.40 10.29
C HIS A 46 26.69 -10.49 10.98
N ALA A 47 26.00 -9.37 11.03
CA ALA A 47 24.64 -9.24 11.53
C ALA A 47 23.89 -8.13 10.79
N HIS A 48 22.57 -8.15 10.90
CA HIS A 48 21.69 -7.04 10.51
C HIS A 48 20.93 -6.55 11.72
N THR A 49 20.73 -5.23 11.81
CA THR A 49 19.87 -4.67 12.84
C THR A 49 18.41 -5.05 12.60
N ASN A 50 17.68 -5.28 13.69
CA ASN A 50 16.23 -5.43 13.66
C ASN A 50 15.54 -4.05 13.61
N GLU A 51 14.19 -4.02 13.65
CA GLU A 51 13.38 -2.80 13.64
C GLU A 51 13.66 -1.84 14.82
N LEU A 52 14.21 -2.34 15.91
CA LEU A 52 14.66 -1.54 17.05
C LEU A 52 16.12 -1.05 16.89
N GLY A 53 16.74 -1.29 15.72
CA GLY A 53 18.14 -0.98 15.47
C GLY A 53 19.12 -1.89 16.22
N MET A 54 18.63 -2.93 16.89
CA MET A 54 19.46 -3.83 17.72
C MET A 54 20.17 -4.87 16.87
N PHE A 55 21.41 -5.19 17.23
CA PHE A 55 22.20 -6.22 16.59
C PHE A 55 23.02 -7.04 17.59
N SER A 56 23.48 -8.21 17.15
CA SER A 56 24.42 -9.07 17.87
C SER A 56 25.38 -9.69 16.85
N VAL A 57 26.69 -9.41 16.98
CA VAL A 57 27.75 -9.95 16.13
C VAL A 57 28.62 -10.93 16.94
N ASP A 58 28.60 -12.19 16.53
CA ASP A 58 29.41 -13.24 17.17
C ASP A 58 30.89 -13.12 16.81
N LYS A 59 31.73 -13.80 17.60
CA LYS A 59 33.18 -13.78 17.44
C LYS A 59 33.73 -12.36 17.35
N SER A 60 33.12 -11.45 18.12
CA SER A 60 33.48 -10.03 18.16
C SER A 60 33.87 -9.63 19.58
N GLN A 61 35.01 -8.97 19.72
CA GLN A 61 35.60 -8.58 21.01
C GLN A 61 36.14 -7.15 20.96
N VAL A 62 36.42 -6.59 22.12
CA VAL A 62 37.04 -5.28 22.23
C VAL A 62 38.32 -5.22 21.37
N GLY A 63 38.45 -4.15 20.59
CA GLY A 63 39.54 -3.95 19.62
C GLY A 63 39.26 -4.42 18.21
N ASN A 64 38.18 -5.22 17.98
CA ASN A 64 37.77 -5.56 16.62
C ASN A 64 37.16 -4.35 15.89
N VAL A 65 37.22 -4.34 14.57
CA VAL A 65 36.64 -3.29 13.73
C VAL A 65 35.36 -3.81 13.07
N LEU A 66 34.25 -3.19 13.43
CA LEU A 66 32.94 -3.42 12.78
C LEU A 66 32.80 -2.42 11.63
N LYS A 67 32.63 -2.92 10.41
CA LYS A 67 32.18 -2.12 9.26
C LYS A 67 30.66 -2.09 9.26
N VAL A 68 30.11 -0.88 9.40
CA VAL A 68 28.67 -0.67 9.46
C VAL A 68 28.23 0.12 8.24
N SER A 69 27.20 -0.37 7.56
CA SER A 69 26.61 0.27 6.39
C SER A 69 25.08 0.18 6.44
N ALA A 70 24.43 1.24 6.08
CA ALA A 70 22.98 1.29 5.90
C ALA A 70 22.64 2.22 4.73
N LEU A 71 21.56 1.91 4.05
CA LEU A 71 21.13 2.68 2.89
C LEU A 71 20.75 4.10 3.29
N GLY A 72 21.35 5.10 2.63
CA GLY A 72 21.17 6.52 2.94
C GLY A 72 22.07 7.04 4.08
N TYR A 73 23.10 6.27 4.48
CA TYR A 73 24.02 6.64 5.53
C TYR A 73 25.47 6.40 5.11
N LYS A 74 26.39 7.19 5.63
CA LYS A 74 27.83 7.01 5.44
C LYS A 74 28.30 5.72 6.07
N LYS A 75 29.15 4.97 5.36
CA LYS A 75 29.82 3.78 5.91
C LYS A 75 30.71 4.19 7.08
N LEU A 76 30.62 3.44 8.16
CA LEU A 76 31.40 3.67 9.38
C LEU A 76 32.25 2.45 9.72
N ASN A 77 33.51 2.69 10.00
CA ASN A 77 34.39 1.71 10.66
C ASN A 77 34.42 2.02 12.17
N PHE A 78 33.74 1.16 12.94
CA PHE A 78 33.60 1.32 14.39
C PHE A 78 34.54 0.36 15.14
N THR A 79 35.42 0.86 15.99
CA THR A 79 36.25 0.01 16.85
C THR A 79 35.49 -0.35 18.11
N VAL A 80 35.29 -1.63 18.35
CA VAL A 80 34.58 -2.15 19.53
C VAL A 80 35.33 -1.76 20.79
N ASN A 81 34.71 -1.01 21.69
CA ASN A 81 35.25 -0.52 22.95
C ASN A 81 34.61 -1.18 24.18
N SER A 82 33.51 -1.89 24.00
CA SER A 82 32.79 -2.65 25.04
C SER A 82 31.95 -3.77 24.39
N SER A 83 31.47 -4.71 25.19
CA SER A 83 30.53 -5.76 24.72
C SER A 83 29.17 -5.22 24.31
N GLU A 84 28.79 -4.05 24.80
CA GLU A 84 27.58 -3.32 24.41
C GLU A 84 27.96 -1.96 23.83
N VAL A 85 27.47 -1.65 22.62
CA VAL A 85 27.86 -0.45 21.89
C VAL A 85 26.63 0.26 21.28
N SER A 86 26.72 1.59 21.18
CA SER A 86 25.78 2.40 20.40
C SER A 86 26.53 3.02 19.23
N ILE A 87 26.08 2.74 18.01
CA ILE A 87 26.71 3.17 16.77
C ILE A 87 25.82 4.24 16.13
N VAL A 88 26.39 5.41 15.85
CA VAL A 88 25.69 6.51 15.19
C VAL A 88 26.18 6.61 13.75
N LEU A 89 25.25 6.56 12.79
CA LEU A 89 25.54 6.77 11.38
C LEU A 89 25.10 8.17 10.97
N GLU A 90 25.94 8.84 10.20
CA GLU A 90 25.61 10.13 9.55
C GLU A 90 24.86 9.88 8.24
N GLY A 91 23.87 10.72 7.96
CA GLY A 91 23.14 10.71 6.68
C GLY A 91 24.09 10.96 5.50
N ASP A 92 23.84 10.31 4.37
CA ASP A 92 24.58 10.48 3.10
C ASP A 92 23.63 10.45 1.92
N ILE A 93 24.19 10.72 0.73
CA ILE A 93 23.49 10.53 -0.53
C ILE A 93 23.14 9.04 -0.68
N PHE A 94 21.94 8.79 -1.17
CA PHE A 94 21.46 7.46 -1.46
C PHE A 94 22.32 6.76 -2.53
N ARG A 95 22.84 5.56 -2.22
CA ARG A 95 23.75 4.82 -3.12
C ARG A 95 23.33 3.38 -3.29
N LEU A 96 23.10 2.94 -4.52
CA LEU A 96 22.75 1.55 -4.81
C LEU A 96 23.89 0.55 -4.55
N ASP A 97 25.16 0.99 -4.63
CA ASP A 97 26.31 0.11 -4.36
C ASP A 97 26.39 -0.35 -2.90
N GLU A 98 25.72 0.32 -1.99
CA GLU A 98 25.64 -0.01 -0.57
C GLU A 98 24.59 -1.05 -0.20
N ILE A 99 23.67 -1.35 -1.12
CA ILE A 99 22.60 -2.31 -0.88
C ILE A 99 23.17 -3.73 -0.86
N VAL A 100 22.85 -4.46 0.21
CA VAL A 100 23.05 -5.90 0.37
C VAL A 100 21.68 -6.57 0.25
N ILE A 101 21.56 -7.56 -0.64
CA ILE A 101 20.32 -8.34 -0.78
C ILE A 101 20.25 -9.30 0.41
N GLN A 102 19.26 -9.06 1.28
CA GLN A 102 19.09 -9.83 2.50
C GLN A 102 18.32 -11.13 2.23
N GLN A 103 18.67 -12.20 2.96
CA GLN A 103 17.94 -13.46 2.93
C GLN A 103 16.68 -13.35 3.79
N GLN A 104 15.64 -12.75 3.24
CA GLN A 104 14.35 -12.55 3.88
C GLN A 104 13.21 -12.46 2.86
N LEU A 105 11.99 -12.76 3.30
CA LEU A 105 10.81 -12.78 2.44
C LEU A 105 10.47 -11.39 1.85
N SER A 106 10.74 -10.34 2.62
CA SER A 106 10.50 -8.93 2.28
C SER A 106 11.70 -8.24 1.57
N ALA A 107 12.63 -9.00 1.00
CA ALA A 107 13.84 -8.44 0.36
C ALA A 107 13.52 -7.39 -0.75
N LEU A 108 12.35 -7.46 -1.39
CA LEU A 108 11.88 -6.49 -2.39
C LEU A 108 11.58 -5.10 -1.81
N ASN A 109 11.37 -4.96 -0.51
CA ASN A 109 11.09 -3.64 0.11
C ASN A 109 12.22 -2.62 -0.04
N VAL A 110 13.42 -3.07 -0.36
CA VAL A 110 14.52 -2.17 -0.73
C VAL A 110 14.16 -1.30 -1.94
N ILE A 111 13.35 -1.79 -2.86
CA ILE A 111 12.95 -1.09 -4.08
C ILE A 111 12.05 0.09 -3.73
N SER A 112 11.02 -0.11 -2.89
CA SER A 112 10.15 1.00 -2.47
C SER A 112 10.89 2.08 -1.68
N LYS A 113 11.91 1.68 -0.90
CA LYS A 113 12.80 2.64 -0.22
C LYS A 113 13.59 3.48 -1.23
N ILE A 114 14.14 2.84 -2.27
CA ILE A 114 14.81 3.55 -3.39
C ILE A 114 13.84 4.56 -4.02
N ASP A 115 12.64 4.11 -4.35
CA ASP A 115 11.67 4.91 -5.08
C ASP A 115 11.12 6.08 -4.24
N LEU A 116 10.99 5.92 -2.92
CA LEU A 116 10.64 7.02 -2.01
C LEU A 116 11.70 8.12 -1.97
N GLU A 117 12.98 7.72 -1.93
CA GLU A 117 14.10 8.65 -1.88
C GLU A 117 14.33 9.38 -3.22
N THR A 118 14.18 8.65 -4.34
CA THR A 118 14.52 9.17 -5.68
C THR A 118 13.39 9.91 -6.37
N THR A 119 12.13 9.66 -6.01
CA THR A 119 10.96 10.23 -6.69
C THR A 119 9.94 10.77 -5.69
N PRO A 120 9.95 12.07 -5.36
CA PRO A 120 8.97 12.66 -4.45
C PRO A 120 7.53 12.45 -4.90
N VAL A 121 6.63 12.31 -3.93
CA VAL A 121 5.18 12.13 -4.13
C VAL A 121 4.47 13.45 -3.81
N ASN A 122 3.50 13.82 -4.62
CA ASN A 122 2.77 15.09 -4.49
C ASN A 122 1.31 14.91 -4.06
N SER A 123 0.77 13.68 -4.10
CA SER A 123 -0.59 13.40 -3.62
C SER A 123 -0.63 12.09 -2.83
N SER A 124 -1.63 11.94 -1.96
CA SER A 124 -1.83 10.73 -1.14
C SER A 124 -2.05 9.48 -1.98
N GLN A 125 -2.72 9.61 -3.12
CA GLN A 125 -3.00 8.51 -4.03
C GLN A 125 -1.73 8.05 -4.76
N GLU A 126 -0.88 8.98 -5.17
CA GLU A 126 0.37 8.65 -5.86
C GLU A 126 1.36 7.84 -5.02
N ILE A 127 1.18 7.77 -3.68
CA ILE A 127 1.99 6.90 -2.82
C ILE A 127 1.90 5.44 -3.28
N LEU A 128 0.73 4.97 -3.74
CA LEU A 128 0.55 3.61 -4.26
C LEU A 128 1.43 3.35 -5.49
N ARG A 129 1.70 4.36 -6.32
CA ARG A 129 2.60 4.23 -7.49
C ARG A 129 4.06 3.95 -7.13
N LYS A 130 4.43 3.99 -5.83
CA LYS A 130 5.75 3.56 -5.34
C LYS A 130 5.87 2.05 -5.18
N VAL A 131 4.77 1.33 -5.34
CA VAL A 131 4.78 -0.13 -5.38
C VAL A 131 5.03 -0.59 -6.81
N PRO A 132 6.10 -1.35 -7.07
CA PRO A 132 6.46 -1.77 -8.42
C PRO A 132 5.33 -2.48 -9.16
N GLY A 133 4.94 -1.97 -10.34
CA GLY A 133 3.88 -2.54 -11.18
C GLY A 133 2.46 -2.27 -10.72
N LEU A 134 2.25 -1.41 -9.72
CA LEU A 134 0.94 -0.95 -9.30
C LEU A 134 0.55 0.32 -10.08
N PHE A 135 -0.65 0.33 -10.65
CA PHE A 135 -1.27 1.47 -11.32
C PHE A 135 -2.49 1.92 -10.57
N ILE A 136 -2.83 3.18 -10.71
CA ILE A 136 -4.09 3.74 -10.23
C ILE A 136 -4.77 4.53 -11.34
N GLY A 137 -6.10 4.50 -11.38
CA GLY A 137 -6.96 5.38 -12.16
C GLY A 137 -7.86 6.18 -11.23
N GLN A 138 -7.99 7.49 -11.48
CA GLN A 138 -8.80 8.36 -10.64
C GLN A 138 -10.20 8.52 -11.21
N HIS A 139 -11.22 8.32 -10.38
CA HIS A 139 -12.59 8.64 -10.75
C HIS A 139 -12.82 10.15 -10.81
N ALA A 140 -13.76 10.59 -11.65
CA ALA A 140 -14.16 11.98 -11.67
C ALA A 140 -14.68 12.41 -10.29
N GLY A 141 -14.21 13.57 -9.84
CA GLY A 141 -14.62 14.13 -8.56
C GLY A 141 -13.59 14.04 -7.43
N GLY A 142 -12.39 13.50 -7.69
CA GLY A 142 -11.20 13.61 -6.82
C GLY A 142 -11.33 13.17 -5.36
N GLY A 143 -12.52 12.82 -4.89
CA GLY A 143 -12.80 12.45 -3.50
C GLY A 143 -13.20 11.00 -3.28
N LYS A 144 -13.26 10.19 -4.34
CA LYS A 144 -13.44 8.73 -4.26
C LYS A 144 -12.09 8.02 -4.11
N ALA A 145 -12.11 6.78 -3.61
CA ALA A 145 -10.97 5.88 -3.72
C ALA A 145 -10.65 5.59 -5.19
N GLU A 146 -9.39 5.33 -5.48
CA GLU A 146 -8.91 5.05 -6.83
C GLU A 146 -9.24 3.62 -7.26
N GLN A 147 -9.40 3.44 -8.58
CA GLN A 147 -9.27 2.15 -9.22
C GLN A 147 -7.79 1.71 -9.17
N ILE A 148 -7.50 0.51 -8.70
CA ILE A 148 -6.16 -0.01 -8.50
C ILE A 148 -5.92 -1.19 -9.43
N PHE A 149 -4.79 -1.18 -10.15
CA PHE A 149 -4.39 -2.28 -11.03
C PHE A 149 -3.11 -2.93 -10.52
N LEU A 150 -3.14 -4.24 -10.32
CA LEU A 150 -1.98 -5.01 -9.92
C LEU A 150 -2.07 -6.44 -10.49
N ARG A 151 -1.08 -6.88 -11.27
CA ARG A 151 -1.00 -8.25 -11.82
C ARG A 151 -2.28 -8.70 -12.54
N GLY A 152 -2.87 -7.83 -13.38
CA GLY A 152 -4.09 -8.13 -14.11
C GLY A 152 -5.36 -8.16 -13.26
N PHE A 153 -5.31 -7.72 -12.03
CA PHE A 153 -6.50 -7.30 -11.32
C PHE A 153 -6.88 -5.89 -11.73
N ASP A 154 -8.14 -5.70 -11.98
CA ASP A 154 -8.82 -4.42 -11.86
C ASP A 154 -9.53 -4.44 -10.51
N ILE A 155 -8.93 -3.75 -9.55
CA ILE A 155 -9.41 -3.68 -8.19
C ILE A 155 -10.15 -2.35 -8.09
N ASP A 156 -11.43 -2.36 -8.47
CA ASP A 156 -12.24 -1.19 -8.23
C ASP A 156 -12.39 -1.01 -6.72
N HIS A 157 -11.71 -0.01 -6.20
CA HIS A 157 -11.71 0.42 -4.79
C HIS A 157 -10.98 -0.44 -3.75
N GLY A 158 -10.44 -1.64 -4.03
CA GLY A 158 -9.51 -2.30 -3.10
C GLY A 158 -9.76 -3.74 -2.67
N THR A 159 -10.59 -4.53 -3.37
CA THR A 159 -11.01 -5.89 -2.95
C THR A 159 -9.88 -6.93 -2.83
N ASP A 160 -8.76 -6.79 -3.50
CA ASP A 160 -7.71 -7.82 -3.61
C ASP A 160 -6.32 -7.36 -3.19
N ILE A 161 -6.22 -6.15 -2.65
CA ILE A 161 -5.01 -5.59 -2.10
C ILE A 161 -5.23 -5.09 -0.67
N ALA A 162 -4.53 -5.68 0.30
CA ALA A 162 -4.62 -5.25 1.69
C ALA A 162 -3.78 -3.99 1.93
N ILE A 163 -4.41 -2.86 2.25
CA ILE A 163 -3.74 -1.59 2.48
C ILE A 163 -3.82 -1.20 3.97
N SER A 164 -2.72 -0.74 4.54
CA SER A 164 -2.67 -0.28 5.93
C SER A 164 -1.76 0.93 6.13
N VAL A 165 -2.04 1.73 7.15
CA VAL A 165 -1.20 2.87 7.60
C VAL A 165 -0.94 2.71 9.09
N ASP A 166 0.33 2.66 9.49
CA ASP A 166 0.76 2.44 10.88
C ASP A 166 0.06 1.24 11.56
N GLY A 167 -0.19 0.15 10.80
CA GLY A 167 -0.89 -1.05 11.25
C GLY A 167 -2.42 -0.95 11.31
N MET A 168 -2.99 0.20 11.01
CA MET A 168 -4.44 0.41 10.91
C MET A 168 -4.91 0.09 9.47
N PRO A 169 -5.97 -0.74 9.27
CA PRO A 169 -6.47 -1.05 7.94
C PRO A 169 -7.08 0.18 7.25
N VAL A 170 -6.82 0.29 5.94
CA VAL A 170 -7.45 1.29 5.06
C VAL A 170 -8.71 0.72 4.43
N ASN A 171 -8.64 -0.52 3.93
CA ASN A 171 -9.78 -1.20 3.30
C ASN A 171 -11.00 -1.28 4.24
N MET A 172 -12.17 -0.95 3.72
CA MET A 172 -13.45 -1.03 4.42
C MET A 172 -14.25 -2.21 3.90
N VAL A 173 -14.57 -3.14 4.78
CA VAL A 173 -15.37 -4.33 4.46
C VAL A 173 -16.82 -3.93 4.30
N SER A 174 -17.55 -4.56 3.37
CA SER A 174 -18.99 -4.32 3.16
C SER A 174 -19.38 -2.84 3.08
N HIS A 175 -18.56 -2.04 2.35
CA HIS A 175 -18.78 -0.60 2.22
C HIS A 175 -20.01 -0.27 1.38
N ALA A 176 -20.63 0.90 1.61
CA ALA A 176 -21.83 1.34 0.87
C ALA A 176 -21.60 1.45 -0.64
N HIS A 177 -20.38 1.81 -1.08
CA HIS A 177 -20.03 1.92 -2.49
C HIS A 177 -19.50 0.59 -3.08
N GLY A 178 -18.67 -0.14 -2.36
CA GLY A 178 -18.12 -1.41 -2.84
C GLY A 178 -17.25 -2.10 -1.78
N GLN A 179 -17.18 -3.43 -1.84
CA GLN A 179 -16.39 -4.26 -0.93
C GLN A 179 -14.91 -3.85 -0.97
N GLY A 180 -14.28 -3.74 0.21
CA GLY A 180 -12.84 -3.48 0.32
C GLY A 180 -12.41 -2.03 0.06
N TYR A 181 -13.33 -1.10 -0.05
CA TYR A 181 -13.09 0.32 -0.36
C TYR A 181 -11.89 0.92 0.38
N ALA A 182 -10.87 1.37 -0.35
CA ALA A 182 -9.58 1.77 0.20
C ALA A 182 -9.25 3.24 -0.12
N ASP A 183 -9.74 4.15 0.73
CA ASP A 183 -9.49 5.58 0.63
C ASP A 183 -8.22 6.00 1.40
N LEU A 184 -7.22 6.52 0.69
CA LEU A 184 -5.95 7.03 1.23
C LEU A 184 -5.92 8.56 1.41
N HIS A 185 -7.00 9.27 1.17
CA HIS A 185 -7.05 10.74 1.23
C HIS A 185 -6.66 11.34 2.60
N PHE A 186 -6.73 10.54 3.67
CA PHE A 186 -6.32 10.97 5.02
C PHE A 186 -4.80 10.96 5.24
N VAL A 187 -4.01 10.46 4.30
CA VAL A 187 -2.56 10.38 4.41
C VAL A 187 -1.92 11.64 3.84
N ILE A 188 -1.06 12.30 4.61
CA ILE A 188 -0.21 13.40 4.13
C ILE A 188 1.09 12.77 3.61
N PRO A 189 1.39 12.82 2.29
CA PRO A 189 2.52 12.08 1.70
C PRO A 189 3.86 12.36 2.35
N GLU A 190 4.12 13.61 2.71
CA GLU A 190 5.38 14.05 3.33
C GLU A 190 5.63 13.42 4.71
N THR A 191 4.59 12.83 5.33
CA THR A 191 4.73 12.11 6.60
C THR A 191 5.10 10.65 6.43
N VAL A 192 5.03 10.08 5.22
CA VAL A 192 5.39 8.67 4.97
C VAL A 192 6.90 8.49 5.00
N GLU A 193 7.36 7.52 5.78
CA GLU A 193 8.77 7.16 5.91
C GLU A 193 9.11 5.86 5.21
N LYS A 194 8.19 4.87 5.26
CA LYS A 194 8.44 3.52 4.74
C LYS A 194 7.19 2.97 4.06
N ILE A 195 7.42 2.24 2.98
CA ILE A 195 6.43 1.41 2.30
C ILE A 195 6.90 -0.03 2.36
N ASP A 196 6.15 -0.88 3.06
CA ASP A 196 6.32 -2.33 3.07
C ASP A 196 5.25 -2.92 2.14
N PHE A 197 5.67 -3.72 1.16
CA PHE A 197 4.77 -4.31 0.20
C PHE A 197 5.12 -5.77 -0.12
N GLY A 198 4.15 -6.49 -0.58
CA GLY A 198 4.35 -7.83 -1.12
C GLY A 198 3.31 -8.14 -2.18
N LYS A 199 3.70 -8.87 -3.21
CA LYS A 199 2.81 -9.38 -4.25
C LYS A 199 2.43 -10.82 -3.95
N GLY A 200 1.16 -11.17 -4.15
CA GLY A 200 0.60 -12.49 -3.89
C GLY A 200 0.35 -12.79 -2.39
N ALA A 201 -0.28 -13.92 -2.14
CA ALA A 201 -0.79 -14.33 -0.83
C ALA A 201 0.23 -15.11 0.02
N TYR A 202 1.50 -14.69 0.08
CA TYR A 202 2.61 -15.47 0.64
C TYR A 202 2.99 -15.10 2.08
N TYR A 203 2.33 -14.11 2.68
CA TYR A 203 2.70 -13.50 3.96
C TYR A 203 1.65 -13.82 5.03
N ALA A 204 2.04 -14.54 6.09
CA ALA A 204 1.09 -15.00 7.12
C ALA A 204 0.51 -13.85 7.97
N SER A 205 1.23 -12.74 8.12
CA SER A 205 0.72 -11.54 8.82
C SER A 205 -0.40 -10.83 8.07
N LYS A 206 -0.61 -11.15 6.77
CA LYS A 206 -1.63 -10.56 5.91
C LYS A 206 -2.76 -11.56 5.71
N GLY A 207 -4.00 -11.12 5.91
CA GLY A 207 -5.21 -11.93 5.81
C GLY A 207 -6.11 -11.46 4.70
N ASP A 208 -7.27 -10.95 5.10
CA ASP A 208 -8.30 -10.46 4.18
C ASP A 208 -7.76 -9.45 3.16
N PHE A 209 -8.27 -9.51 1.92
CA PHE A 209 -7.88 -8.72 0.76
C PHE A 209 -6.41 -8.86 0.29
N ALA A 210 -5.60 -9.76 0.85
CA ALA A 210 -4.21 -9.93 0.45
C ALA A 210 -4.01 -10.99 -0.66
N THR A 211 -4.91 -11.08 -1.62
CA THR A 211 -4.87 -12.04 -2.74
C THR A 211 -3.88 -11.65 -3.82
N ALA A 212 -3.98 -10.43 -4.36
CA ALA A 212 -2.99 -9.86 -5.29
C ALA A 212 -1.73 -9.38 -4.57
N GLY A 213 -1.87 -8.94 -3.31
CA GLY A 213 -0.77 -8.46 -2.51
C GLY A 213 -1.18 -7.56 -1.35
N TYR A 214 -0.21 -6.84 -0.78
CA TYR A 214 -0.45 -5.86 0.26
C TYR A 214 0.47 -4.65 0.13
N VAL A 215 0.04 -3.52 0.71
CA VAL A 215 0.84 -2.32 0.90
C VAL A 215 0.63 -1.79 2.33
N ALA A 216 1.73 -1.61 3.06
CA ALA A 216 1.70 -1.07 4.42
C ALA A 216 2.56 0.19 4.49
N PHE A 217 1.94 1.33 4.73
CA PHE A 217 2.60 2.60 4.93
C PHE A 217 2.94 2.80 6.40
N GLN A 218 4.11 3.36 6.67
CA GLN A 218 4.52 3.79 7.99
C GLN A 218 4.83 5.28 7.97
N THR A 219 4.24 6.03 8.89
CA THR A 219 4.51 7.46 9.04
C THR A 219 5.74 7.69 9.89
N LYS A 220 6.43 8.82 9.65
CA LYS A 220 7.63 9.23 10.38
C LYS A 220 7.39 9.25 11.89
N GLU A 221 8.36 8.76 12.63
CA GLU A 221 8.34 8.85 14.09
C GLU A 221 8.78 10.23 14.57
N LYS A 222 9.57 10.95 13.76
CA LYS A 222 10.13 12.26 14.06
C LYS A 222 10.26 13.08 12.78
N LEU A 223 10.13 14.40 12.90
CA LEU A 223 10.53 15.33 11.85
C LEU A 223 11.87 15.96 12.21
N ASP A 224 12.82 16.01 11.29
CA ASP A 224 14.13 16.62 11.49
C ASP A 224 14.01 18.14 11.62
N LYS A 225 13.15 18.74 10.79
CA LYS A 225 12.89 20.18 10.75
C LYS A 225 11.40 20.45 10.54
N SER A 226 10.97 21.60 10.99
CA SER A 226 9.67 22.15 10.61
C SER A 226 9.72 22.66 9.18
N SER A 227 8.58 22.62 8.48
CA SER A 227 8.48 23.18 7.13
C SER A 227 7.05 23.63 6.81
N ILE A 228 6.96 24.62 5.95
CA ILE A 228 5.71 25.04 5.33
C ILE A 228 5.93 25.08 3.82
N SER A 229 4.98 24.55 3.07
CA SER A 229 4.98 24.63 1.62
C SER A 229 3.63 25.08 1.07
N VAL A 230 3.68 25.83 -0.02
CA VAL A 230 2.52 26.25 -0.80
C VAL A 230 2.78 25.86 -2.25
N GLU A 231 1.80 25.22 -2.87
CA GLU A 231 1.79 24.86 -4.28
C GLU A 231 0.53 25.43 -4.93
N ALA A 232 0.67 26.11 -6.06
CA ALA A 232 -0.44 26.67 -6.83
C ALA A 232 -0.28 26.31 -8.31
N GLY A 233 -1.39 26.12 -9.00
CA GLY A 233 -1.37 25.67 -10.40
C GLY A 233 -2.61 26.04 -11.19
N GLN A 234 -2.73 25.45 -12.38
CA GLN A 234 -3.91 25.56 -13.22
C GLN A 234 -5.15 25.00 -12.51
N PHE A 235 -6.32 25.19 -13.10
CA PHE A 235 -7.60 24.68 -12.59
C PHE A 235 -7.90 25.13 -11.14
N ASN A 236 -7.57 26.39 -10.81
CA ASN A 236 -7.75 26.95 -9.47
C ASN A 236 -7.15 26.07 -8.35
N SER A 237 -6.02 25.40 -8.64
CA SER A 237 -5.42 24.47 -7.68
C SER A 237 -4.51 25.14 -6.68
N LEU A 238 -4.71 24.81 -5.41
CA LEU A 238 -3.87 25.24 -4.31
C LEU A 238 -3.65 24.05 -3.35
N ARG A 239 -2.41 23.82 -2.95
CA ARG A 239 -2.07 22.90 -1.87
C ARG A 239 -1.15 23.57 -0.86
N THR A 240 -1.49 23.50 0.41
CA THR A 240 -0.65 23.99 1.50
C THR A 240 -0.35 22.86 2.46
N VAL A 241 0.92 22.66 2.81
CA VAL A 241 1.35 21.65 3.79
C VAL A 241 2.18 22.30 4.86
N GLY A 242 1.86 22.03 6.12
CA GLY A 242 2.63 22.42 7.30
C GLY A 242 3.10 21.19 8.06
N LEU A 243 4.40 21.10 8.34
CA LEU A 243 5.01 20.07 9.17
C LEU A 243 5.73 20.77 10.33
N PHE A 244 5.34 20.52 11.56
CA PHE A 244 5.82 21.24 12.74
C PHE A 244 6.42 20.27 13.76
N ASN A 245 7.75 20.29 13.91
CA ASN A 245 8.45 19.58 14.98
C ASN A 245 8.24 20.35 16.30
N LEU A 246 7.60 19.73 17.28
CA LEU A 246 7.21 20.37 18.53
C LEU A 246 8.25 20.23 19.65
N LEU A 247 9.10 19.21 19.61
CA LEU A 247 10.08 18.89 20.66
C LEU A 247 11.54 19.14 20.25
N GLY A 248 11.77 19.63 19.03
CA GLY A 248 13.11 19.88 18.52
C GLY A 248 13.94 18.59 18.44
N ASN A 249 15.23 18.67 18.79
CA ASN A 249 16.19 17.58 18.62
C ASN A 249 16.35 16.68 19.86
N GLN A 250 15.28 16.41 20.60
CA GLN A 250 15.35 15.46 21.71
C GLN A 250 15.60 14.04 21.16
N LYS A 251 16.51 13.29 21.85
CA LYS A 251 16.93 11.95 21.40
C LYS A 251 15.95 10.83 21.73
N LYS A 252 15.16 10.98 22.80
CA LYS A 252 14.27 9.91 23.29
C LYS A 252 12.79 10.20 23.09
N GLN A 253 12.43 11.37 22.65
CA GLN A 253 11.04 11.79 22.46
C GLN A 253 10.92 12.64 21.20
N ALA A 254 9.84 12.48 20.49
CA ALA A 254 9.48 13.28 19.34
C ALA A 254 7.98 13.58 19.38
N ALA A 255 7.61 14.75 18.95
CA ALA A 255 6.21 15.09 18.69
C ALA A 255 6.15 16.01 17.48
N TYR A 256 5.16 15.80 16.64
CA TYR A 256 4.91 16.70 15.52
C TYR A 256 3.43 16.82 15.19
N ILE A 257 3.12 17.90 14.50
CA ILE A 257 1.83 18.12 13.83
C ILE A 257 2.12 18.24 12.33
N ALA A 258 1.31 17.58 11.53
CA ALA A 258 1.26 17.74 10.08
C ALA A 258 -0.15 18.20 9.69
N THR A 259 -0.25 19.15 8.77
CA THR A 259 -1.52 19.65 8.24
C THR A 259 -1.42 19.83 6.74
N GLU A 260 -2.50 19.53 6.04
CA GLU A 260 -2.63 19.73 4.61
C GLU A 260 -3.99 20.36 4.30
N TYR A 261 -4.00 21.32 3.39
CA TYR A 261 -5.19 21.85 2.76
C TYR A 261 -5.04 21.81 1.24
N ILE A 262 -6.05 21.29 0.56
CA ILE A 262 -6.10 21.22 -0.91
C ILE A 262 -7.43 21.79 -1.38
N LEU A 263 -7.38 22.57 -2.47
CA LEU A 263 -8.55 22.91 -3.27
C LEU A 263 -8.19 22.77 -4.75
N THR A 264 -9.17 22.42 -5.58
CA THR A 264 -9.05 22.42 -7.05
C THR A 264 -10.43 22.30 -7.71
N ASP A 265 -10.58 22.93 -8.87
CA ASP A 265 -11.77 22.80 -9.71
C ASP A 265 -11.62 21.67 -10.73
N GLY A 266 -10.40 21.14 -10.93
CA GLY A 266 -10.11 20.18 -11.98
C GLY A 266 -10.26 20.76 -13.39
N PRO A 267 -9.97 19.96 -14.43
CA PRO A 267 -10.07 20.41 -15.83
C PRO A 267 -11.49 20.37 -16.39
N PHE A 268 -12.51 20.16 -15.58
CA PHE A 268 -13.88 19.89 -15.99
C PHE A 268 -14.67 21.19 -16.26
N ASP A 269 -15.62 21.11 -17.20
CA ASP A 269 -16.51 22.23 -17.53
C ASP A 269 -17.40 22.63 -16.34
N SER A 270 -17.89 21.63 -15.58
CA SER A 270 -18.50 21.80 -14.27
C SER A 270 -17.44 21.68 -13.18
N PRO A 271 -17.07 22.78 -12.49
CA PRO A 271 -16.01 22.77 -11.49
C PRO A 271 -16.24 21.71 -10.41
N GLN A 272 -15.20 20.96 -10.08
CA GLN A 272 -15.28 19.93 -9.04
C GLN A 272 -15.39 20.50 -7.62
N ASN A 273 -15.06 21.77 -7.40
CA ASN A 273 -15.10 22.42 -6.08
C ASN A 273 -14.44 21.56 -4.99
N PHE A 274 -13.47 20.72 -5.41
CA PHE A 274 -12.82 19.80 -4.50
C PHE A 274 -12.09 20.56 -3.42
N ASN A 275 -12.35 20.22 -2.17
CA ASN A 275 -11.57 20.68 -1.05
C ASN A 275 -11.32 19.57 -0.04
N ARG A 276 -10.13 19.59 0.59
CA ARG A 276 -9.70 18.61 1.56
C ARG A 276 -8.86 19.25 2.65
N VAL A 277 -9.15 18.87 3.90
CA VAL A 277 -8.35 19.23 5.07
C VAL A 277 -7.85 17.96 5.73
N ASN A 278 -6.56 17.89 6.00
CA ASN A 278 -5.90 16.83 6.76
C ASN A 278 -5.18 17.43 7.97
N LEU A 279 -5.30 16.77 9.11
CA LEU A 279 -4.56 17.07 10.34
C LEU A 279 -4.06 15.74 10.94
N LEU A 280 -2.78 15.68 11.27
CA LEU A 280 -2.15 14.55 11.96
C LEU A 280 -1.29 15.08 13.11
N GLY A 281 -1.48 14.54 14.30
CA GLY A 281 -0.57 14.70 15.42
C GLY A 281 0.03 13.35 15.81
N LYS A 282 1.35 13.28 16.01
CA LYS A 282 2.04 12.06 16.45
C LYS A 282 3.03 12.38 17.56
N TYR A 283 3.04 11.55 18.60
CA TYR A 283 4.04 11.54 19.66
C TYR A 283 4.70 10.18 19.73
N SER A 284 6.02 10.15 19.83
CA SER A 284 6.83 8.94 19.91
C SER A 284 7.85 9.05 21.04
N ALA A 285 8.12 7.95 21.74
CA ALA A 285 9.09 7.91 22.83
C ALA A 285 9.86 6.59 22.87
N ILE A 286 11.14 6.68 23.22
CA ILE A 286 11.99 5.53 23.57
C ILE A 286 12.11 5.52 25.10
N LEU A 287 11.59 4.47 25.71
CA LEU A 287 11.57 4.29 27.16
C LEU A 287 12.94 3.80 27.67
N ASN A 288 13.14 3.77 28.98
CA ASN A 288 14.44 3.37 29.59
C ASN A 288 14.85 1.93 29.31
N ASP A 289 13.88 1.04 29.07
CA ASP A 289 14.09 -0.35 28.67
C ASP A 289 14.23 -0.53 27.15
N ASN A 290 14.47 0.54 26.41
CA ASN A 290 14.50 0.61 24.95
C ASN A 290 13.18 0.23 24.25
N SER A 291 12.08 0.16 24.98
CA SER A 291 10.76 0.06 24.36
C SER A 291 10.45 1.32 23.57
N LYS A 292 9.88 1.16 22.37
CA LYS A 292 9.35 2.26 21.57
C LYS A 292 7.83 2.31 21.74
N PHE A 293 7.32 3.47 22.02
CA PHE A 293 5.90 3.75 22.14
C PHE A 293 5.55 4.92 21.23
N SER A 294 4.46 4.80 20.48
CA SER A 294 3.92 5.95 19.74
C SER A 294 2.40 6.01 19.82
N VAL A 295 1.87 7.22 19.78
CA VAL A 295 0.45 7.50 19.64
C VAL A 295 0.24 8.53 18.56
N SER A 296 -0.80 8.37 17.77
CA SER A 296 -1.21 9.34 16.76
C SER A 296 -2.71 9.53 16.76
N ALA A 297 -3.12 10.74 16.37
CA ALA A 297 -4.49 11.10 16.10
C ALA A 297 -4.55 11.89 14.79
N SER A 298 -5.51 11.57 13.92
CA SER A 298 -5.70 12.30 12.68
C SER A 298 -7.17 12.59 12.39
N ARG A 299 -7.41 13.68 11.67
CA ARG A 299 -8.71 14.05 11.15
C ARG A 299 -8.57 14.44 9.68
N PHE A 300 -9.43 13.87 8.86
CA PHE A 300 -9.57 14.15 7.45
C PHE A 300 -11.02 14.51 7.14
N SER A 301 -11.22 15.46 6.20
CA SER A 301 -12.53 15.78 5.65
C SER A 301 -12.36 16.31 4.24
N SER A 302 -13.21 15.87 3.31
CA SER A 302 -13.28 16.39 1.95
C SER A 302 -14.72 16.50 1.46
N THR A 303 -14.92 17.40 0.50
CA THR A 303 -16.17 17.57 -0.27
C THR A 303 -15.81 17.80 -1.73
N TRP A 304 -16.67 17.36 -2.65
CA TRP A 304 -16.45 17.53 -4.08
C TRP A 304 -17.75 17.46 -4.86
N ASP A 305 -17.76 18.09 -6.03
CA ASP A 305 -18.68 17.82 -7.11
C ASP A 305 -18.02 16.94 -8.16
N ALA A 306 -18.78 16.23 -8.98
CA ALA A 306 -18.28 15.32 -9.99
C ALA A 306 -19.03 15.47 -11.31
N SER A 307 -18.33 15.19 -12.40
CA SER A 307 -18.92 15.08 -13.74
C SER A 307 -19.42 13.65 -14.04
N GLY A 308 -19.13 12.70 -13.14
CA GLY A 308 -19.38 11.29 -13.38
C GLY A 308 -18.52 10.69 -14.49
N GLN A 309 -18.94 9.54 -14.96
CA GLN A 309 -18.39 8.89 -16.15
C GLN A 309 -19.27 9.27 -17.35
N ILE A 310 -18.65 9.70 -18.44
CA ILE A 310 -19.37 10.19 -19.62
C ILE A 310 -19.37 9.17 -20.77
N PRO A 311 -20.51 8.95 -21.45
CA PRO A 311 -20.60 8.06 -22.62
C PRO A 311 -19.76 8.57 -23.80
N GLN A 312 -19.00 7.69 -24.43
CA GLN A 312 -18.16 8.03 -25.57
C GLN A 312 -18.96 8.66 -26.73
N ARG A 313 -20.20 8.18 -26.98
CA ARG A 313 -21.05 8.69 -28.07
C ARG A 313 -21.38 10.18 -27.96
N LEU A 314 -21.49 10.71 -26.74
CA LEU A 314 -21.81 12.13 -26.52
C LEU A 314 -20.66 13.06 -26.85
N VAL A 315 -19.44 12.59 -26.63
CA VAL A 315 -18.24 13.31 -27.01
C VAL A 315 -18.01 13.22 -28.53
N ASP A 316 -18.19 12.03 -29.11
CA ASP A 316 -17.98 11.79 -30.55
C ASP A 316 -18.96 12.58 -31.43
N ASN A 317 -20.21 12.76 -30.97
CA ASN A 317 -21.21 13.54 -31.71
C ASN A 317 -21.19 15.04 -31.34
N GLY A 318 -20.35 15.46 -30.42
CA GLY A 318 -20.19 16.85 -29.99
C GLY A 318 -21.34 17.39 -29.12
N THR A 319 -22.14 16.53 -28.50
CA THR A 319 -23.22 16.93 -27.57
C THR A 319 -22.65 17.52 -26.28
N ILE A 320 -21.57 16.91 -25.76
CA ILE A 320 -20.80 17.44 -24.63
C ILE A 320 -19.31 17.50 -24.98
N SER A 321 -18.56 18.34 -24.29
CA SER A 321 -17.12 18.33 -24.36
C SER A 321 -16.57 17.07 -23.69
N ARG A 322 -15.30 16.72 -23.98
CA ARG A 322 -14.59 15.64 -23.30
C ARG A 322 -14.53 15.82 -21.77
N PHE A 323 -14.59 17.05 -21.28
CA PHE A 323 -14.60 17.41 -19.87
C PHE A 323 -15.97 17.84 -19.34
N GLY A 324 -17.02 17.59 -20.12
CA GLY A 324 -18.41 17.88 -19.75
C GLY A 324 -18.98 16.86 -18.75
N ALA A 325 -20.23 17.05 -18.38
CA ALA A 325 -21.02 16.15 -17.56
C ALA A 325 -22.36 15.86 -18.21
N VAL A 326 -22.94 14.68 -17.98
CA VAL A 326 -24.32 14.36 -18.29
C VAL A 326 -25.23 14.76 -17.13
N ASP A 327 -24.82 14.41 -15.92
CA ASP A 327 -25.44 14.84 -14.67
C ASP A 327 -24.41 15.62 -13.85
N ASP A 328 -24.58 16.94 -13.76
CA ASP A 328 -23.68 17.84 -13.00
C ASP A 328 -24.05 17.94 -11.52
N THR A 329 -25.02 17.14 -11.08
CA THR A 329 -25.43 17.02 -9.69
C THR A 329 -24.75 15.84 -8.97
N GLU A 330 -23.79 15.15 -9.59
CA GLU A 330 -22.97 14.13 -8.94
C GLU A 330 -21.93 14.74 -7.98
N GLY A 331 -21.50 13.97 -6.99
CA GLY A 331 -20.44 14.38 -6.03
C GLY A 331 -20.67 13.81 -4.65
N GLY A 332 -19.91 14.28 -3.66
CA GLY A 332 -19.98 13.69 -2.34
C GLY A 332 -19.18 14.39 -1.27
N LYS A 333 -19.16 13.75 -0.12
CA LYS A 333 -18.33 14.16 1.03
C LYS A 333 -17.85 12.91 1.78
N THR A 334 -16.65 13.00 2.33
CA THR A 334 -16.11 11.94 3.18
C THR A 334 -15.33 12.54 4.35
N SER A 335 -15.31 11.83 5.46
CA SER A 335 -14.49 12.21 6.60
C SER A 335 -13.98 10.99 7.36
N ARG A 336 -12.78 11.10 7.94
CA ARG A 336 -12.20 10.04 8.76
C ARG A 336 -11.45 10.62 9.95
N THR A 337 -11.70 10.07 11.14
CA THR A 337 -10.97 10.39 12.37
C THR A 337 -10.31 9.12 12.87
N ASN A 338 -9.00 9.15 13.08
CA ASN A 338 -8.24 7.98 13.51
C ASN A 338 -7.54 8.25 14.85
N PHE A 339 -7.46 7.20 15.66
CA PHE A 339 -6.58 7.11 16.83
C PHE A 339 -5.79 5.81 16.71
N ASN A 340 -4.47 5.90 16.90
CA ASN A 340 -3.59 4.74 16.80
C ASN A 340 -2.55 4.79 17.93
N ALA A 341 -2.28 3.63 18.55
CA ALA A 341 -1.24 3.46 19.54
C ALA A 341 -0.41 2.22 19.21
N SER A 342 0.90 2.33 19.26
CA SER A 342 1.82 1.22 19.01
C SER A 342 2.87 1.11 20.09
N LEU A 343 3.29 -0.12 20.38
CA LEU A 343 4.34 -0.48 21.31
C LEU A 343 5.24 -1.54 20.68
N SER A 344 6.55 -1.30 20.68
CA SER A 344 7.56 -2.31 20.39
C SER A 344 8.46 -2.46 21.60
N LYS A 345 8.41 -3.63 22.25
CA LYS A 345 9.08 -3.87 23.54
C LYS A 345 10.09 -5.01 23.41
N PRO A 346 11.41 -4.78 23.62
CA PRO A 346 12.35 -5.86 23.81
C PRO A 346 12.07 -6.59 25.12
N ILE A 347 11.97 -7.91 25.07
CA ILE A 347 11.82 -8.78 26.26
C ILE A 347 13.18 -9.30 26.69
N ASP A 348 13.94 -9.77 25.70
CA ASP A 348 15.34 -10.16 25.81
C ASP A 348 16.06 -9.86 24.47
N GLU A 349 17.31 -10.27 24.35
CA GLU A 349 18.15 -10.00 23.17
C GLU A 349 17.62 -10.60 21.86
N ASN A 350 16.84 -11.66 21.96
CA ASN A 350 16.33 -12.44 20.83
C ASN A 350 14.79 -12.38 20.73
N THR A 351 14.14 -11.77 21.72
CA THR A 351 12.69 -11.76 21.85
C THR A 351 12.18 -10.34 21.98
N PHE A 352 11.23 -9.95 21.16
CA PHE A 352 10.51 -8.67 21.28
C PHE A 352 9.03 -8.82 20.95
N LEU A 353 8.22 -8.00 21.58
CA LEU A 353 6.79 -7.89 21.38
C LEU A 353 6.46 -6.62 20.63
N LYS A 354 5.62 -6.72 19.60
CA LYS A 354 4.93 -5.59 18.99
C LYS A 354 3.46 -5.65 19.35
N ALA A 355 2.85 -4.51 19.59
CA ALA A 355 1.41 -4.38 19.76
C ALA A 355 0.94 -3.09 19.09
N ASN A 356 -0.24 -3.13 18.53
CA ASN A 356 -0.90 -2.00 17.90
C ASN A 356 -2.37 -2.04 18.25
N ALA A 357 -2.96 -0.90 18.59
CA ALA A 357 -4.40 -0.74 18.80
C ALA A 357 -4.88 0.51 18.07
N PHE A 358 -6.04 0.42 17.43
CA PHE A 358 -6.57 1.49 16.63
C PHE A 358 -8.08 1.63 16.77
N TYR A 359 -8.55 2.86 16.54
CA TYR A 359 -9.94 3.22 16.34
C TYR A 359 -10.06 4.18 15.17
N SER A 360 -11.06 4.00 14.32
CA SER A 360 -11.37 4.89 13.23
C SER A 360 -12.87 5.13 13.15
N LYS A 361 -13.28 6.37 13.04
CA LYS A 361 -14.64 6.80 12.70
C LYS A 361 -14.62 7.32 11.26
N TYR A 362 -15.53 6.82 10.43
CA TYR A 362 -15.61 7.16 9.02
C TYR A 362 -17.03 7.49 8.62
N ASP A 363 -17.19 8.56 7.85
CA ASP A 363 -18.46 9.00 7.28
C ASP A 363 -18.30 9.17 5.78
N PHE A 364 -19.26 8.70 5.00
CA PHE A 364 -19.28 8.75 3.55
C PHE A 364 -20.65 9.07 3.03
N GLU A 365 -20.74 9.91 1.99
CA GLU A 365 -21.95 10.18 1.23
C GLU A 365 -21.54 10.48 -0.20
N LEU A 366 -22.15 9.78 -1.15
CA LEU A 366 -21.87 9.88 -2.58
C LEU A 366 -23.18 9.88 -3.36
N TYR A 367 -23.23 10.73 -4.37
CA TYR A 367 -24.26 10.74 -5.40
C TYR A 367 -23.61 10.43 -6.75
N SER A 368 -24.13 9.43 -7.47
CA SER A 368 -23.63 8.98 -8.77
C SER A 368 -24.78 8.66 -9.70
N ASN A 369 -24.54 8.76 -11.01
CA ASN A 369 -25.51 8.43 -12.03
C ASN A 369 -24.78 7.77 -13.21
N PHE A 370 -24.90 6.45 -13.36
CA PHE A 370 -24.14 5.69 -14.34
C PHE A 370 -24.93 5.37 -15.61
N THR A 371 -26.25 5.16 -15.48
CA THR A 371 -27.17 4.69 -16.53
C THR A 371 -28.10 5.78 -17.04
N PHE A 372 -28.13 6.92 -16.36
CA PHE A 372 -28.84 8.17 -16.60
C PHE A 372 -30.37 8.03 -16.55
N PHE A 373 -31.03 7.52 -17.58
CA PHE A 373 -32.49 7.34 -17.66
C PHE A 373 -32.87 5.93 -18.15
N LEU A 374 -32.01 4.94 -17.93
CA LEU A 374 -32.22 3.56 -18.35
C LEU A 374 -33.36 2.91 -17.56
N GLU A 375 -33.31 3.00 -16.23
CA GLU A 375 -34.22 2.37 -15.28
C GLU A 375 -35.43 3.28 -15.00
N ASP A 376 -35.21 4.57 -14.71
CA ASP A 376 -36.29 5.55 -14.53
C ASP A 376 -36.28 6.60 -15.65
N PRO A 377 -37.14 6.41 -16.68
CA PRO A 377 -37.24 7.33 -17.81
C PRO A 377 -37.70 8.74 -17.46
N VAL A 378 -38.23 8.96 -16.27
CA VAL A 378 -38.85 10.23 -15.85
C VAL A 378 -37.92 11.04 -14.97
N ASN A 379 -37.39 10.42 -13.89
CA ASN A 379 -36.61 11.11 -12.86
C ASN A 379 -35.10 10.93 -13.06
N GLY A 380 -34.70 9.93 -13.85
CA GLY A 380 -33.27 9.53 -13.98
C GLY A 380 -32.81 8.58 -12.88
N ASP A 381 -31.63 8.02 -13.04
CA ASP A 381 -31.14 6.88 -12.27
C ASP A 381 -30.13 7.29 -11.18
N GLN A 382 -30.17 8.56 -10.73
CA GLN A 382 -29.23 9.02 -9.72
C GLN A 382 -29.39 8.23 -8.41
N ILE A 383 -28.30 7.70 -7.89
CA ILE A 383 -28.24 6.99 -6.61
C ILE A 383 -27.52 7.79 -5.56
N LYS A 384 -27.90 7.55 -4.29
CA LYS A 384 -27.20 7.99 -3.09
C LYS A 384 -26.65 6.78 -2.36
N GLN A 385 -25.36 6.83 -2.02
CA GLN A 385 -24.69 5.86 -1.17
C GLN A 385 -24.19 6.56 0.09
N LYS A 386 -24.51 6.01 1.25
CA LYS A 386 -24.15 6.62 2.54
C LYS A 386 -23.71 5.57 3.55
N GLU A 387 -22.75 5.93 4.36
CA GLU A 387 -22.24 5.10 5.44
C GLU A 387 -21.76 5.93 6.63
N ASP A 388 -22.08 5.46 7.82
CA ASP A 388 -21.50 5.85 9.11
C ASP A 388 -20.85 4.61 9.74
N ARG A 389 -19.51 4.59 9.87
CA ARG A 389 -18.74 3.40 10.29
C ARG A 389 -17.83 3.70 11.46
N SER A 390 -17.73 2.76 12.38
CA SER A 390 -16.70 2.66 13.40
C SER A 390 -15.86 1.42 13.16
N ILE A 391 -14.52 1.57 13.10
CA ILE A 391 -13.57 0.47 12.97
C ILE A 391 -12.67 0.48 14.20
N TYR A 392 -12.49 -0.68 14.83
CA TYR A 392 -11.56 -0.81 15.94
C TYR A 392 -10.89 -2.17 15.93
N GLY A 393 -9.68 -2.22 16.45
CA GLY A 393 -8.96 -3.48 16.52
C GLY A 393 -7.65 -3.36 17.26
N MET A 394 -7.06 -4.54 17.43
CA MET A 394 -5.77 -4.71 18.10
C MET A 394 -5.00 -5.86 17.45
N ASN A 395 -3.71 -5.68 17.31
CA ASN A 395 -2.77 -6.70 16.83
C ASN A 395 -1.63 -6.82 17.85
N ALA A 396 -1.18 -8.04 18.11
CA ALA A 396 0.03 -8.30 18.89
C ALA A 396 0.86 -9.38 18.20
N GLU A 397 2.18 -9.20 18.16
CA GLU A 397 3.12 -10.10 17.53
C GLU A 397 4.34 -10.32 18.42
N LEU A 398 4.60 -11.57 18.77
CA LEU A 398 5.79 -11.99 19.49
C LEU A 398 6.82 -12.50 18.49
N ASN A 399 7.99 -11.87 18.46
CA ASN A 399 9.11 -12.24 17.61
C ASN A 399 10.21 -12.88 18.45
N LYS A 400 10.72 -14.05 18.03
CA LYS A 400 11.80 -14.75 18.71
C LYS A 400 12.81 -15.30 17.71
N LYS A 401 14.07 -14.94 17.89
CA LYS A 401 15.21 -15.55 17.18
C LYS A 401 15.83 -16.65 18.03
N VAL A 402 16.13 -17.78 17.40
CA VAL A 402 16.83 -18.92 18.02
C VAL A 402 18.03 -19.24 17.17
N LYS A 403 19.21 -19.24 17.78
CA LYS A 403 20.45 -19.58 17.12
C LYS A 403 20.86 -21.00 17.51
N MET A 404 21.09 -21.86 16.54
CA MET A 404 21.58 -23.21 16.71
C MET A 404 23.00 -23.29 16.15
N SER A 405 23.71 -24.39 16.36
CA SER A 405 25.09 -24.55 15.88
C SER A 405 25.23 -24.41 14.37
N ASP A 406 24.29 -24.94 13.60
CA ASP A 406 24.38 -25.10 12.14
C ASP A 406 23.27 -24.38 11.36
N TRP A 407 22.29 -23.81 12.05
CA TRP A 407 21.15 -23.10 11.45
C TRP A 407 20.54 -22.10 12.40
N ASP A 408 19.85 -21.10 11.87
CA ASP A 408 19.12 -20.09 12.63
C ASP A 408 17.64 -20.21 12.38
N ALA A 409 16.83 -19.94 13.39
CA ALA A 409 15.38 -19.83 13.27
C ALA A 409 14.87 -18.48 13.76
N SER A 410 13.84 -17.95 13.10
CA SER A 410 13.03 -16.87 13.65
C SER A 410 11.57 -17.29 13.63
N PHE A 411 10.88 -17.00 14.71
CA PHE A 411 9.46 -17.29 14.90
C PHE A 411 8.71 -15.98 15.12
N GLN A 412 7.58 -15.82 14.44
CA GLN A 412 6.64 -14.74 14.67
C GLN A 412 5.29 -15.37 14.95
N LEU A 413 4.78 -15.16 16.17
CA LEU A 413 3.45 -15.55 16.58
C LEU A 413 2.60 -14.29 16.69
N GLY A 414 1.61 -14.17 15.82
CA GLY A 414 0.70 -13.02 15.82
C GLY A 414 -0.72 -13.42 16.21
N VAL A 415 -1.40 -12.51 16.89
CA VAL A 415 -2.82 -12.59 17.20
C VAL A 415 -3.45 -11.21 17.04
N GLY A 416 -4.70 -11.15 16.67
CA GLY A 416 -5.40 -9.87 16.57
C GLY A 416 -6.87 -10.02 16.26
N PHE A 417 -7.53 -8.87 16.30
CA PHE A 417 -8.93 -8.77 15.88
C PHE A 417 -9.16 -7.40 15.20
N ARG A 418 -10.16 -7.39 14.36
CA ARG A 418 -10.76 -6.21 13.76
C ARG A 418 -12.28 -6.32 13.87
N ALA A 419 -12.94 -5.22 14.21
CA ALA A 419 -14.39 -5.13 14.16
C ALA A 419 -14.80 -3.82 13.43
N ASP A 420 -15.71 -3.97 12.50
CA ASP A 420 -16.36 -2.91 11.75
C ASP A 420 -17.83 -2.89 12.14
N ALA A 421 -18.36 -1.73 12.51
CA ALA A 421 -19.77 -1.52 12.80
C ALA A 421 -20.29 -0.34 12.01
N THR A 422 -21.31 -0.56 11.19
CA THR A 422 -21.96 0.50 10.41
C THR A 422 -23.37 0.72 10.91
N ILE A 423 -23.84 1.96 10.78
CA ILE A 423 -25.23 2.34 11.10
C ILE A 423 -25.82 3.03 9.88
N ASP A 424 -27.03 2.61 9.48
CA ASP A 424 -27.79 3.20 8.37
C ASP A 424 -26.95 3.23 7.05
N THR A 425 -26.29 2.10 6.71
CA THR A 425 -25.69 1.93 5.39
C THR A 425 -26.83 1.96 4.37
N GLU A 426 -26.78 2.95 3.46
CA GLU A 426 -27.88 3.33 2.57
C GLU A 426 -27.46 3.23 1.11
N LEU A 427 -28.33 2.67 0.28
CA LEU A 427 -28.40 2.85 -1.16
C LEU A 427 -29.83 3.29 -1.48
N SER A 428 -29.97 4.48 -2.07
CA SER A 428 -31.27 5.07 -2.40
C SER A 428 -31.27 5.63 -3.81
N HIS A 429 -32.42 5.53 -4.50
CA HIS A 429 -32.68 6.25 -5.73
C HIS A 429 -33.07 7.69 -5.39
N THR A 430 -32.45 8.66 -6.04
CA THR A 430 -32.59 10.09 -5.71
C THR A 430 -32.74 10.97 -6.92
N LEU A 431 -33.27 12.18 -6.70
CA LEU A 431 -33.34 13.23 -7.70
C LEU A 431 -32.63 14.48 -7.21
N ASN A 432 -31.61 14.93 -7.98
CA ASN A 432 -30.84 16.16 -7.75
C ASN A 432 -30.28 16.27 -6.32
N ARG A 433 -29.75 15.18 -5.76
CA ARG A 433 -29.20 15.06 -4.38
C ARG A 433 -30.18 15.40 -3.25
N SER A 434 -31.39 15.82 -3.54
CA SER A 434 -32.30 16.44 -2.55
C SER A 434 -33.52 15.61 -2.23
N ILE A 435 -34.03 14.82 -3.18
CA ILE A 435 -35.26 14.05 -3.04
C ILE A 435 -34.88 12.56 -3.07
N ILE A 436 -35.23 11.83 -2.02
CA ILE A 436 -35.16 10.37 -2.01
C ILE A 436 -36.46 9.87 -2.64
N LEU A 437 -36.33 9.17 -3.77
CA LEU A 437 -37.46 8.57 -4.49
C LEU A 437 -37.76 7.20 -3.91
N GLU A 438 -36.73 6.39 -3.62
CA GLU A 438 -36.87 5.05 -3.09
C GLU A 438 -35.62 4.68 -2.28
N ASN A 439 -35.78 3.96 -1.17
CA ASN A 439 -34.68 3.30 -0.49
C ASN A 439 -34.53 1.88 -1.06
N ILE A 440 -33.42 1.62 -1.76
CA ILE A 440 -33.11 0.32 -2.38
C ILE A 440 -32.54 -0.65 -1.33
N LYS A 441 -31.60 -0.18 -0.50
CA LYS A 441 -31.00 -0.89 0.64
C LYS A 441 -30.81 0.06 1.82
N LEU A 442 -31.15 -0.40 3.00
CA LEU A 442 -30.92 0.33 4.26
C LEU A 442 -30.74 -0.68 5.39
N GLY A 443 -29.59 -0.60 6.08
CA GLY A 443 -29.33 -1.54 7.16
C GLY A 443 -28.10 -1.24 7.99
N ASP A 444 -27.93 -2.01 9.07
CA ASP A 444 -26.73 -1.99 9.91
C ASP A 444 -25.90 -3.24 9.62
N ILE A 445 -24.60 -3.07 9.50
CA ILE A 445 -23.64 -4.15 9.23
C ILE A 445 -22.63 -4.18 10.36
N ASP A 446 -22.46 -5.37 10.98
CA ASP A 446 -21.37 -5.64 11.91
C ASP A 446 -20.54 -6.78 11.36
N GLU A 447 -19.24 -6.56 11.20
CA GLU A 447 -18.30 -7.57 10.76
C GLU A 447 -17.12 -7.68 11.73
N THR A 448 -16.79 -8.91 12.14
CA THR A 448 -15.67 -9.16 13.05
C THR A 448 -14.75 -10.21 12.45
N ASN A 449 -13.46 -9.90 12.36
CA ASN A 449 -12.40 -10.85 12.06
C ASN A 449 -11.49 -11.02 13.27
N MET A 450 -11.30 -12.26 13.73
CA MET A 450 -10.29 -12.64 14.71
C MET A 450 -9.27 -13.54 14.05
N PHE A 451 -7.98 -13.34 14.31
CA PHE A 451 -6.95 -14.13 13.65
C PHE A 451 -5.78 -14.47 14.56
N THR A 452 -5.11 -15.55 14.16
CA THR A 452 -3.79 -15.91 14.68
C THR A 452 -2.93 -16.42 13.53
N TYR A 453 -1.60 -16.22 13.62
CA TYR A 453 -0.66 -16.79 12.66
C TYR A 453 0.65 -17.17 13.31
N LEU A 454 1.29 -18.18 12.71
CA LEU A 454 2.67 -18.55 12.98
C LEU A 454 3.45 -18.43 11.67
N ASN A 455 4.49 -17.60 11.69
CA ASN A 455 5.45 -17.47 10.61
C ASN A 455 6.82 -17.92 11.11
N THR A 456 7.49 -18.81 10.38
CA THR A 456 8.78 -19.38 10.79
C THR A 456 9.78 -19.23 9.65
N GLU A 457 10.95 -18.66 9.92
CA GLU A 457 12.07 -18.66 8.98
C GLU A 457 13.17 -19.59 9.52
N LEU A 458 13.54 -20.60 8.73
CA LEU A 458 14.60 -21.56 9.03
C LEU A 458 15.75 -21.33 8.06
N LYS A 459 16.90 -20.86 8.54
CA LYS A 459 18.07 -20.49 7.72
C LYS A 459 19.15 -21.56 7.82
N PHE A 460 19.42 -22.25 6.72
CA PHE A 460 20.46 -23.26 6.57
C PHE A 460 21.51 -22.73 5.59
N GLY A 461 22.46 -21.94 6.10
CA GLY A 461 23.44 -21.27 5.25
C GLY A 461 22.81 -20.43 4.16
N LYS A 462 22.90 -20.84 2.89
CA LYS A 462 22.37 -20.13 1.73
C LYS A 462 20.86 -20.35 1.48
N LEU A 463 20.25 -21.34 2.11
CA LEU A 463 18.84 -21.68 1.96
C LEU A 463 18.04 -21.19 3.18
N MET A 464 16.96 -20.48 2.93
CA MET A 464 15.91 -20.19 3.91
C MET A 464 14.62 -20.89 3.48
N ILE A 465 14.00 -21.60 4.42
CA ILE A 465 12.67 -22.20 4.27
C ILE A 465 11.74 -21.42 5.20
N ASN A 466 10.62 -20.98 4.68
CA ASN A 466 9.63 -20.22 5.45
C ASN A 466 8.26 -20.90 5.41
N PRO A 467 8.01 -21.90 6.27
CA PRO A 467 6.67 -22.42 6.51
C PRO A 467 5.88 -21.46 7.40
N ALA A 468 4.63 -21.21 7.03
CA ALA A 468 3.77 -20.34 7.81
C ALA A 468 2.30 -20.77 7.66
N VAL A 469 1.48 -20.42 8.65
CA VAL A 469 0.05 -20.68 8.64
C VAL A 469 -0.69 -19.53 9.33
N ARG A 470 -1.85 -19.18 8.78
CA ARG A 470 -2.77 -18.21 9.38
C ARG A 470 -4.14 -18.87 9.52
N LEU A 471 -4.81 -18.57 10.62
CA LEU A 471 -6.18 -18.93 10.94
C LEU A 471 -6.98 -17.65 11.15
N ASP A 472 -8.07 -17.51 10.41
CA ASP A 472 -9.02 -16.42 10.54
C ASP A 472 -10.39 -16.97 10.91
N TYR A 473 -11.11 -16.28 11.82
CA TYR A 473 -12.50 -16.50 12.15
C TYR A 473 -13.26 -15.21 11.83
N PHE A 474 -14.29 -15.33 10.99
CA PHE A 474 -15.18 -14.24 10.65
C PHE A 474 -16.57 -14.44 11.21
N LYS A 475 -17.18 -13.32 11.59
CA LYS A 475 -18.60 -13.25 11.92
C LYS A 475 -19.19 -12.04 11.19
N PHE A 476 -20.25 -12.30 10.44
CA PHE A 476 -21.01 -11.34 9.65
C PHE A 476 -22.40 -11.20 10.25
N ASN A 477 -22.87 -9.98 10.49
CA ASN A 477 -24.23 -9.69 10.90
C ASN A 477 -24.81 -8.59 10.02
N TYR A 478 -26.02 -8.79 9.55
CA TYR A 478 -26.78 -7.79 8.80
C TYR A 478 -28.17 -7.61 9.41
N LYS A 479 -28.58 -6.36 9.51
CA LYS A 479 -29.89 -5.96 9.98
C LYS A 479 -30.55 -5.13 8.90
N ASP A 480 -31.33 -5.78 8.05
CA ASP A 480 -32.12 -5.11 7.02
C ASP A 480 -33.26 -4.31 7.66
N LYS A 481 -33.25 -2.98 7.46
CA LYS A 481 -34.26 -2.06 7.99
C LYS A 481 -35.47 -1.88 7.06
N LEU A 482 -35.37 -2.38 5.81
CA LEU A 482 -36.47 -2.36 4.83
C LEU A 482 -37.32 -3.64 4.89
N ALA A 483 -36.81 -4.69 5.52
CA ALA A 483 -37.54 -5.94 5.65
C ALA A 483 -38.84 -5.76 6.44
N SER A 484 -39.95 -6.28 5.90
CA SER A 484 -41.26 -6.22 6.52
C SER A 484 -41.37 -6.96 7.85
N VAL A 485 -40.48 -7.94 8.07
CA VAL A 485 -40.30 -8.65 9.33
C VAL A 485 -38.85 -8.47 9.76
N TYR A 486 -38.66 -7.77 10.86
CA TYR A 486 -37.34 -7.53 11.41
C TYR A 486 -36.64 -8.83 11.78
N LYS A 487 -35.53 -9.13 11.11
CA LYS A 487 -34.69 -10.29 11.35
C LYS A 487 -33.22 -9.90 11.21
N SER A 488 -32.44 -10.08 12.26
CA SER A 488 -30.98 -10.04 12.14
C SER A 488 -30.51 -11.36 11.54
N GLN A 489 -29.70 -11.29 10.48
CA GLN A 489 -29.06 -12.43 9.85
C GLN A 489 -27.60 -12.49 10.27
N SER A 490 -27.09 -13.67 10.56
CA SER A 490 -25.71 -13.87 11.04
C SER A 490 -25.12 -15.13 10.43
N GLU A 491 -23.93 -14.98 9.90
CA GLU A 491 -23.12 -16.07 9.35
C GLU A 491 -21.72 -16.06 9.93
N THR A 492 -21.07 -17.23 9.96
CA THR A 492 -19.69 -17.35 10.47
C THR A 492 -18.87 -18.29 9.59
N GLU A 493 -17.57 -18.03 9.45
CA GLU A 493 -16.66 -18.88 8.70
C GLU A 493 -15.28 -18.90 9.33
N VAL A 494 -14.57 -20.02 9.12
CA VAL A 494 -13.17 -20.21 9.53
C VAL A 494 -12.32 -20.48 8.31
N LYS A 495 -11.21 -19.73 8.14
CA LYS A 495 -10.28 -19.90 7.05
C LYS A 495 -8.89 -20.26 7.56
N VAL A 496 -8.31 -21.32 6.98
CA VAL A 496 -6.91 -21.71 7.21
C VAL A 496 -6.11 -21.39 5.94
N SER A 497 -5.04 -20.62 6.09
CA SER A 497 -4.23 -20.10 4.98
C SER A 497 -2.75 -20.50 5.15
N PRO A 498 -2.34 -21.69 4.70
CA PRO A 498 -0.94 -22.12 4.74
C PRO A 498 -0.10 -21.39 3.70
N LYS A 499 1.20 -21.20 4.02
CA LYS A 499 2.20 -20.58 3.16
C LYS A 499 3.48 -21.42 3.21
N LEU A 500 4.19 -21.51 2.08
CA LEU A 500 5.50 -22.15 2.04
C LEU A 500 6.39 -21.43 1.03
N ASN A 501 7.48 -20.85 1.55
CA ASN A 501 8.41 -20.08 0.75
C ASN A 501 9.83 -20.62 0.88
N PHE A 502 10.61 -20.52 -0.19
CA PHE A 502 12.01 -20.90 -0.27
C PHE A 502 12.82 -19.74 -0.82
N ILE A 503 13.91 -19.40 -0.16
CA ILE A 503 14.81 -18.34 -0.59
C ILE A 503 16.23 -18.89 -0.59
N TYR A 504 16.88 -18.86 -1.76
CA TYR A 504 18.25 -19.27 -1.92
C TYR A 504 19.14 -18.09 -2.26
N SER A 505 20.01 -17.69 -1.33
CA SER A 505 20.98 -16.62 -1.52
C SER A 505 22.30 -17.19 -1.98
N GLN A 506 22.59 -17.11 -3.28
CA GLN A 506 23.87 -17.55 -3.83
C GLN A 506 25.03 -16.77 -3.19
N ASN A 507 24.84 -15.45 -3.06
CA ASN A 507 25.72 -14.49 -2.40
C ASN A 507 24.93 -13.20 -2.08
N ASN A 508 25.58 -12.15 -1.61
CA ASN A 508 24.97 -10.86 -1.27
C ASN A 508 24.40 -10.09 -2.47
N ASN A 509 24.64 -10.55 -3.70
CA ASN A 509 24.21 -9.90 -4.93
C ASN A 509 23.20 -10.70 -5.74
N LEU A 510 22.94 -11.97 -5.38
CA LEU A 510 22.05 -12.84 -6.14
C LEU A 510 21.23 -13.74 -5.23
N GLN A 511 19.92 -13.59 -5.31
CA GLN A 511 18.93 -14.38 -4.57
C GLN A 511 17.88 -14.91 -5.54
N PHE A 512 17.52 -16.18 -5.37
CA PHE A 512 16.38 -16.82 -6.00
C PHE A 512 15.30 -17.09 -4.96
N PHE A 513 14.05 -17.05 -5.38
CA PHE A 513 12.94 -17.39 -4.51
C PHE A 513 11.87 -18.21 -5.22
N VAL A 514 11.23 -19.07 -4.45
CA VAL A 514 9.95 -19.72 -4.77
C VAL A 514 9.00 -19.36 -3.63
N LYS A 515 7.90 -18.69 -3.93
CA LYS A 515 6.88 -18.34 -2.94
C LYS A 515 5.58 -19.03 -3.32
N SER A 516 4.84 -19.54 -2.32
CA SER A 516 3.52 -20.12 -2.52
C SER A 516 2.64 -19.93 -1.30
N GLY A 517 1.33 -19.84 -1.53
CA GLY A 517 0.39 -19.67 -0.43
C GLY A 517 -1.06 -19.68 -0.87
N ILE A 518 -1.91 -19.87 0.12
CA ILE A 518 -3.35 -19.72 0.01
C ILE A 518 -3.74 -18.38 0.66
N GLY A 519 -4.46 -17.52 -0.07
CA GLY A 519 -5.08 -16.29 0.42
C GLY A 519 -6.59 -16.38 0.32
N PHE A 520 -7.25 -15.32 0.66
CA PHE A 520 -8.69 -15.16 0.54
C PHE A 520 -9.06 -13.68 0.55
N HIS A 521 -10.29 -13.36 0.13
CA HIS A 521 -10.96 -12.12 0.44
C HIS A 521 -12.33 -12.41 1.06
N SER A 522 -12.82 -11.56 1.94
CA SER A 522 -14.18 -11.64 2.45
C SER A 522 -15.17 -11.10 1.42
N ASN A 523 -16.35 -11.71 1.34
CA ASN A 523 -17.44 -11.19 0.55
C ASN A 523 -18.26 -10.17 1.36
N ASP A 524 -19.04 -9.35 0.68
CA ASP A 524 -19.95 -8.38 1.32
C ASP A 524 -20.94 -9.09 2.25
N THR A 525 -21.09 -8.58 3.46
CA THR A 525 -21.96 -9.15 4.48
C THR A 525 -23.42 -9.31 3.99
N ARG A 526 -23.91 -8.36 3.19
CA ARG A 526 -25.28 -8.43 2.62
C ARG A 526 -25.43 -9.62 1.67
N VAL A 527 -24.42 -9.87 0.83
CA VAL A 527 -24.36 -11.02 -0.07
C VAL A 527 -24.21 -12.33 0.69
N VAL A 528 -23.34 -12.36 1.71
CA VAL A 528 -23.09 -13.53 2.55
C VAL A 528 -24.38 -14.02 3.22
N VAL A 529 -25.12 -13.13 3.84
CA VAL A 529 -26.36 -13.49 4.59
C VAL A 529 -27.51 -13.85 3.63
N GLU A 530 -27.64 -13.20 2.47
CA GLU A 530 -28.63 -13.54 1.44
C GLU A 530 -28.41 -14.94 0.88
N ASN A 531 -27.15 -15.35 0.68
CA ASN A 531 -26.78 -16.65 0.17
C ASN A 531 -26.68 -17.75 1.23
N ASN A 532 -27.18 -17.51 2.46
CA ASN A 532 -27.12 -18.44 3.59
C ASN A 532 -25.69 -18.96 3.85
N GLY A 533 -24.73 -18.07 3.88
CA GLY A 533 -23.34 -18.38 4.17
C GLY A 533 -22.57 -19.13 3.08
N LYS A 534 -23.03 -19.13 1.85
CA LYS A 534 -22.25 -19.66 0.72
C LYS A 534 -21.22 -18.62 0.26
N GLN A 535 -20.00 -19.11 -0.08
CA GLN A 535 -18.93 -18.30 -0.64
C GLN A 535 -18.53 -17.08 0.24
N ILE A 536 -18.43 -17.29 1.53
CA ILE A 536 -18.09 -16.23 2.49
C ILE A 536 -16.64 -15.75 2.32
N LEU A 537 -15.70 -16.70 2.22
CA LEU A 537 -14.26 -16.47 2.13
C LEU A 537 -13.66 -17.27 0.96
N PRO A 538 -13.93 -16.88 -0.32
CA PRO A 538 -13.35 -17.56 -1.46
C PRO A 538 -11.82 -17.53 -1.42
N SER A 539 -11.20 -18.67 -1.79
CA SER A 539 -9.76 -18.84 -1.71
C SER A 539 -9.07 -18.31 -2.96
N SER A 540 -7.84 -17.85 -2.77
CA SER A 540 -6.86 -17.69 -3.84
C SER A 540 -5.66 -18.59 -3.60
N ILE A 541 -5.10 -19.17 -4.67
CA ILE A 541 -3.89 -20.01 -4.62
C ILE A 541 -2.86 -19.37 -5.53
N GLY A 542 -1.72 -18.99 -4.96
CA GLY A 542 -0.67 -18.31 -5.70
C GLY A 542 0.68 -19.01 -5.61
N ALA A 543 1.50 -18.83 -6.65
CA ALA A 543 2.90 -19.22 -6.67
C ALA A 543 3.73 -18.27 -7.52
N ASP A 544 4.91 -17.90 -7.01
CA ASP A 544 5.91 -17.07 -7.68
C ASP A 544 7.26 -17.80 -7.73
N VAL A 545 7.96 -17.69 -8.86
CA VAL A 545 9.37 -18.07 -8.99
C VAL A 545 10.13 -16.88 -9.54
N GLY A 546 11.19 -16.45 -8.85
CA GLY A 546 11.87 -15.23 -9.28
C GLY A 546 13.26 -15.07 -8.69
N THR A 547 13.83 -13.91 -9.00
CA THR A 547 15.18 -13.53 -8.59
C THR A 547 15.26 -12.04 -8.25
N ILE A 548 16.16 -11.75 -7.30
CA ILE A 548 16.68 -10.40 -7.08
C ILE A 548 18.17 -10.47 -7.36
N TRP A 549 18.65 -9.68 -8.30
CA TRP A 549 20.00 -9.75 -8.79
C TRP A 549 20.63 -8.34 -8.88
N LYS A 550 21.84 -8.23 -8.38
CA LYS A 550 22.70 -7.06 -8.44
C LYS A 550 23.95 -7.38 -9.28
N PRO A 551 23.83 -7.39 -10.64
CA PRO A 551 24.94 -7.76 -11.54
C PRO A 551 26.13 -6.82 -11.43
N PHE A 552 25.86 -5.56 -11.14
CA PHE A 552 26.87 -4.51 -10.91
C PHE A 552 26.53 -3.74 -9.63
N PRO A 553 27.48 -3.07 -8.99
CA PRO A 553 27.24 -2.33 -7.75
C PRO A 553 26.09 -1.33 -7.82
N LYS A 554 25.88 -0.71 -8.98
CA LYS A 554 24.87 0.34 -9.23
C LYS A 554 23.60 -0.14 -9.95
N LEU A 555 23.40 -1.44 -10.14
CA LEU A 555 22.24 -2.00 -10.85
C LEU A 555 21.56 -3.10 -10.02
N ILE A 556 20.25 -2.96 -9.79
CA ILE A 556 19.39 -4.00 -9.22
C ILE A 556 18.34 -4.38 -10.25
N VAL A 557 18.18 -5.67 -10.45
CA VAL A 557 17.15 -6.29 -11.29
C VAL A 557 16.34 -7.24 -10.44
N ASN A 558 15.04 -7.14 -10.49
CA ASN A 558 14.14 -8.14 -9.94
C ASN A 558 13.23 -8.69 -11.03
N SER A 559 12.99 -9.99 -11.02
CA SER A 559 12.05 -10.62 -11.94
C SER A 559 11.32 -11.75 -11.27
N ALA A 560 10.08 -12.00 -11.70
CA ALA A 560 9.27 -13.11 -11.25
C ALA A 560 8.37 -13.62 -12.36
N LEU A 561 8.21 -14.92 -12.44
CA LEU A 561 7.09 -15.57 -13.11
C LEU A 561 6.10 -15.95 -12.03
N TRP A 562 4.83 -15.72 -12.27
CA TRP A 562 3.80 -15.94 -11.25
C TRP A 562 2.52 -16.54 -11.82
N TYR A 563 1.82 -17.24 -10.95
CA TYR A 563 0.51 -17.83 -11.22
C TYR A 563 -0.42 -17.56 -10.04
N LEU A 564 -1.69 -17.26 -10.32
CA LEU A 564 -2.74 -17.06 -9.34
C LEU A 564 -4.04 -17.65 -9.85
N TYR A 565 -4.69 -18.43 -8.98
CA TYR A 565 -6.03 -18.99 -9.15
C TYR A 565 -6.94 -18.39 -8.08
N LEU A 566 -8.15 -17.96 -8.48
CA LEU A 566 -9.22 -17.51 -7.58
C LEU A 566 -10.42 -18.43 -7.72
N GLU A 567 -10.99 -18.81 -6.57
CA GLU A 567 -12.25 -19.57 -6.53
C GLU A 567 -13.43 -18.72 -6.98
N GLN A 568 -13.32 -17.41 -6.82
CA GLN A 568 -14.34 -16.44 -7.18
C GLN A 568 -13.68 -15.08 -7.42
N GLU A 569 -14.10 -14.41 -8.47
CA GLU A 569 -13.77 -13.01 -8.70
C GLU A 569 -14.99 -12.15 -8.39
N PHE A 570 -14.74 -10.90 -7.98
CA PHE A 570 -15.81 -9.93 -7.81
C PHE A 570 -15.84 -8.99 -9.03
N VAL A 571 -16.99 -8.90 -9.66
CA VAL A 571 -17.26 -7.89 -10.68
C VAL A 571 -18.22 -6.87 -10.07
N TYR A 572 -17.78 -5.62 -10.06
CA TYR A 572 -18.63 -4.52 -9.60
C TYR A 572 -19.70 -4.22 -10.66
N VAL A 573 -20.96 -4.24 -10.24
CA VAL A 573 -22.07 -3.81 -11.06
C VAL A 573 -22.52 -2.44 -10.54
N GLY A 574 -22.08 -1.39 -11.23
CA GLY A 574 -22.08 -0.01 -10.74
C GLY A 574 -23.39 0.50 -10.13
N ASP A 575 -24.51 0.32 -10.83
CA ASP A 575 -25.79 0.92 -10.42
C ASP A 575 -26.56 0.13 -9.36
N ALA A 576 -26.36 -1.17 -9.34
CA ALA A 576 -27.02 -2.00 -8.34
C ALA A 576 -26.39 -1.87 -6.96
N GLY A 577 -25.21 -1.23 -6.84
CA GLY A 577 -24.42 -1.22 -5.61
C GLY A 577 -24.15 -2.64 -5.11
N ILE A 578 -24.07 -3.60 -6.04
CA ILE A 578 -23.90 -5.02 -5.79
C ILE A 578 -22.58 -5.43 -6.41
N ILE A 579 -21.84 -6.26 -5.70
CA ILE A 579 -20.74 -7.02 -6.26
C ILE A 579 -21.32 -8.37 -6.63
N GLU A 580 -21.34 -8.68 -7.93
CA GLU A 580 -21.72 -9.99 -8.40
C GLU A 580 -20.53 -10.93 -8.35
N PRO A 581 -20.69 -12.10 -7.69
CA PRO A 581 -19.68 -13.13 -7.76
C PRO A 581 -19.60 -13.67 -9.18
N SER A 582 -18.54 -13.35 -9.92
CA SER A 582 -18.22 -14.06 -11.16
C SER A 582 -17.51 -15.37 -10.83
N GLY A 583 -17.43 -16.28 -11.79
CA GLY A 583 -16.88 -17.61 -11.62
C GLY A 583 -15.38 -17.64 -11.26
N LYS A 584 -14.78 -18.83 -11.39
CA LYS A 584 -13.36 -19.06 -11.14
C LYS A 584 -12.51 -18.39 -12.18
N THR A 585 -11.39 -17.83 -11.74
CA THR A 585 -10.44 -17.17 -12.64
C THR A 585 -9.01 -17.67 -12.43
N LYS A 586 -8.20 -17.49 -13.45
CA LYS A 586 -6.75 -17.72 -13.40
C LYS A 586 -6.00 -16.55 -14.01
N ARG A 587 -4.87 -16.25 -13.40
CA ARG A 587 -3.92 -15.27 -13.91
C ARG A 587 -2.53 -15.86 -13.90
N MET A 588 -1.74 -15.56 -14.92
CA MET A 588 -0.33 -15.87 -14.96
C MET A 588 0.43 -14.74 -15.66
N GLY A 589 1.67 -14.54 -15.28
CA GLY A 589 2.41 -13.45 -15.87
C GLY A 589 3.86 -13.38 -15.47
N ALA A 590 4.49 -12.29 -15.87
CA ALA A 590 5.87 -11.97 -15.59
C ALA A 590 6.01 -10.54 -15.11
N ASP A 591 6.76 -10.35 -14.04
CA ASP A 591 7.20 -9.04 -13.54
C ASP A 591 8.69 -8.84 -13.85
N LEU A 592 9.05 -7.65 -14.26
CA LEU A 592 10.43 -7.19 -14.38
C LEU A 592 10.57 -5.80 -13.77
N GLY A 593 11.51 -5.63 -12.86
CA GLY A 593 11.87 -4.34 -12.28
C GLY A 593 13.36 -4.09 -12.42
N LEU A 594 13.74 -2.85 -12.68
CA LEU A 594 15.12 -2.42 -12.83
C LEU A 594 15.33 -1.10 -12.10
N ARG A 595 16.43 -1.00 -11.34
CA ARG A 595 16.89 0.23 -10.69
C ARG A 595 18.37 0.40 -11.00
N TYR A 596 18.72 1.49 -11.68
CA TYR A 596 20.08 1.76 -12.12
C TYR A 596 20.54 3.17 -11.74
N GLN A 597 21.58 3.25 -10.94
CA GLN A 597 22.26 4.50 -10.63
C GLN A 597 23.34 4.76 -11.69
N LEU A 598 23.02 5.61 -12.67
CA LEU A 598 23.92 5.95 -13.78
C LEU A 598 25.19 6.65 -13.27
N ASN A 599 25.01 7.60 -12.34
CA ASN A 599 26.10 8.28 -11.63
C ASN A 599 25.60 8.69 -10.23
N ASP A 600 26.36 9.49 -9.49
CA ASP A 600 26.04 9.81 -8.09
C ASP A 600 24.76 10.64 -7.90
N TRP A 601 24.22 11.25 -8.95
CA TRP A 601 23.03 12.09 -8.91
C TRP A 601 21.92 11.67 -9.89
N LEU A 602 22.16 10.73 -10.81
CA LEU A 602 21.19 10.34 -11.86
C LEU A 602 20.82 8.86 -11.74
N TYR A 603 19.53 8.60 -11.70
CA TYR A 603 18.94 7.28 -11.57
C TYR A 603 17.98 7.01 -12.73
N PHE A 604 17.94 5.76 -13.15
CA PHE A 604 16.94 5.23 -14.07
C PHE A 604 16.23 4.06 -13.41
N ASP A 605 14.91 4.02 -13.51
CA ASP A 605 14.12 2.89 -13.06
C ASP A 605 13.03 2.54 -14.08
N THR A 606 12.63 1.27 -14.06
CA THR A 606 11.47 0.79 -14.81
C THR A 606 10.90 -0.45 -14.16
N ASP A 607 9.58 -0.55 -14.17
CA ASP A 607 8.82 -1.75 -13.84
C ASP A 607 7.92 -2.11 -15.01
N ALA A 608 7.85 -3.39 -15.34
CA ALA A 608 6.97 -3.92 -16.38
C ALA A 608 6.27 -5.18 -15.86
N THR A 609 4.97 -5.29 -16.14
CA THR A 609 4.16 -6.47 -15.81
C THR A 609 3.42 -6.92 -17.05
N TYR A 610 3.60 -8.18 -17.42
CA TYR A 610 2.79 -8.86 -18.43
C TYR A 610 1.85 -9.85 -17.74
N THR A 611 0.60 -9.87 -18.15
CA THR A 611 -0.45 -10.70 -17.54
C THR A 611 -1.31 -11.37 -18.60
N TYR A 612 -1.63 -12.64 -18.36
CA TYR A 612 -2.67 -13.39 -19.03
C TYR A 612 -3.75 -13.75 -17.98
N ALA A 613 -4.88 -13.07 -18.04
CA ALA A 613 -6.00 -13.23 -17.10
C ALA A 613 -7.23 -13.77 -17.84
N ARG A 614 -7.85 -14.85 -17.31
CA ARG A 614 -9.02 -15.50 -17.95
C ARG A 614 -9.96 -16.08 -16.91
N SER A 615 -11.27 -16.02 -17.20
CA SER A 615 -12.27 -16.87 -16.57
C SER A 615 -12.00 -18.35 -16.92
N ILE A 616 -12.32 -19.24 -16.00
CA ILE A 616 -12.13 -20.71 -16.19
C ILE A 616 -13.46 -21.35 -16.59
N ASP A 617 -14.55 -20.81 -16.10
CA ASP A 617 -15.88 -21.37 -16.25
C ASP A 617 -16.54 -20.96 -17.58
N GLU A 618 -15.99 -19.93 -18.26
CA GLU A 618 -16.52 -19.41 -19.53
C GLU A 618 -15.87 -20.06 -20.77
N VAL A 619 -16.59 -20.04 -21.89
CA VAL A 619 -16.08 -20.57 -23.15
C VAL A 619 -15.02 -19.64 -23.73
N LYS A 620 -14.04 -20.21 -24.43
CA LYS A 620 -12.98 -19.42 -25.07
C LYS A 620 -13.53 -18.37 -26.02
N GLY A 621 -13.13 -17.12 -25.84
CA GLY A 621 -13.59 -15.95 -26.58
C GLY A 621 -14.65 -15.14 -25.83
N GLN A 622 -15.20 -15.70 -24.73
CA GLN A 622 -16.05 -15.01 -23.75
C GLN A 622 -15.44 -15.13 -22.35
N ASP A 623 -14.14 -15.42 -22.29
CA ASP A 623 -13.37 -15.72 -21.09
C ASP A 623 -12.45 -14.57 -20.65
N TYR A 624 -12.60 -13.40 -21.26
CA TYR A 624 -11.85 -12.22 -20.83
C TYR A 624 -12.35 -11.73 -19.48
N ILE A 625 -11.44 -11.21 -18.68
CA ILE A 625 -11.79 -10.51 -17.43
C ILE A 625 -11.84 -9.02 -17.77
N PRO A 626 -13.01 -8.38 -17.61
CA PRO A 626 -13.17 -6.97 -17.91
C PRO A 626 -12.10 -6.11 -17.25
N LEU A 627 -11.57 -5.17 -18.00
CA LEU A 627 -10.56 -4.17 -17.61
C LEU A 627 -9.21 -4.70 -17.13
N ALA A 628 -9.01 -6.02 -17.03
CA ALA A 628 -7.75 -6.64 -16.62
C ALA A 628 -6.61 -6.26 -17.59
N PRO A 629 -5.55 -5.55 -17.13
CA PRO A 629 -4.47 -5.13 -18.01
C PRO A 629 -3.59 -6.31 -18.44
N ASP A 630 -3.37 -6.46 -19.75
CA ASP A 630 -2.42 -7.42 -20.30
C ASP A 630 -0.96 -7.00 -20.12
N PHE A 631 -0.69 -5.70 -20.25
CA PHE A 631 0.66 -5.16 -20.14
C PHE A 631 0.66 -3.74 -19.58
N THR A 632 1.49 -3.55 -18.57
CA THR A 632 1.72 -2.24 -17.92
C THR A 632 3.21 -1.99 -17.75
N THR A 633 3.64 -0.73 -17.89
CA THR A 633 5.01 -0.34 -17.52
C THR A 633 5.06 1.09 -17.02
N THR A 634 5.84 1.30 -15.96
CA THR A 634 6.16 2.61 -15.39
C THR A 634 7.67 2.76 -15.27
N GLY A 635 8.16 3.98 -15.26
CA GLY A 635 9.58 4.23 -15.05
C GLY A 635 9.98 5.65 -15.36
N GLY A 636 11.28 5.89 -15.44
CA GLY A 636 11.81 7.19 -15.86
C GLY A 636 13.22 7.47 -15.39
N LEU A 637 13.59 8.72 -15.50
CA LEU A 637 14.85 9.28 -15.03
C LEU A 637 14.57 10.17 -13.83
N SER A 638 15.37 10.01 -12.77
CA SER A 638 15.32 10.86 -11.58
C SER A 638 16.73 11.38 -11.28
N PHE A 639 16.83 12.62 -10.83
CA PHE A 639 18.09 13.21 -10.41
C PHE A 639 17.96 13.85 -9.03
N GLN A 640 18.99 13.72 -8.24
CA GLN A 640 19.01 14.19 -6.86
C GLN A 640 20.23 15.07 -6.59
N ASN A 641 19.99 16.22 -5.96
CA ASN A 641 21.02 17.14 -5.49
C ASN A 641 22.12 17.49 -6.52
N TRP A 642 21.75 17.57 -7.81
CA TRP A 642 22.65 18.01 -8.85
C TRP A 642 22.79 19.54 -8.80
N ASN A 643 23.81 20.02 -8.11
CA ASN A 643 24.03 21.44 -7.83
C ASN A 643 22.80 22.13 -7.20
N GLY A 644 22.11 21.44 -6.27
CA GLY A 644 20.90 21.92 -5.64
C GLY A 644 19.60 21.60 -6.38
N PHE A 645 19.69 21.04 -7.60
CA PHE A 645 18.51 20.57 -8.34
C PHE A 645 18.17 19.13 -8.03
N SER A 646 16.89 18.84 -7.89
CA SER A 646 16.32 17.49 -7.78
C SER A 646 15.04 17.42 -8.60
N GLY A 647 14.70 16.24 -9.12
CA GLY A 647 13.50 16.04 -9.91
C GLY A 647 13.51 14.78 -10.74
N GLY A 648 12.58 14.70 -11.70
CA GLY A 648 12.49 13.54 -12.58
C GLY A 648 11.55 13.73 -13.75
N LEU A 649 11.74 12.88 -14.74
CA LEU A 649 10.84 12.68 -15.88
C LEU A 649 10.32 11.24 -15.79
N ARG A 650 9.02 11.08 -15.58
CA ARG A 650 8.36 9.79 -15.35
C ARG A 650 7.44 9.46 -16.51
N TYR A 651 7.29 8.18 -16.83
CA TYR A 651 6.28 7.70 -17.78
C TYR A 651 5.41 6.61 -17.17
N ARG A 652 4.18 6.51 -17.70
CA ARG A 652 3.21 5.47 -17.44
C ARG A 652 2.62 4.98 -18.75
N TYR A 653 2.64 3.68 -18.98
CA TYR A 653 2.02 3.04 -20.14
C TYR A 653 1.10 1.93 -19.70
N LEU A 654 -0.12 1.97 -20.18
CA LEU A 654 -1.14 0.94 -20.04
C LEU A 654 -1.61 0.56 -21.44
N LYS A 655 -1.57 -0.74 -21.78
CA LYS A 655 -2.02 -1.26 -23.06
C LYS A 655 -3.54 -1.25 -23.14
N ASN A 656 -4.10 -1.21 -24.37
CA ASN A 656 -5.52 -1.47 -24.60
C ASN A 656 -5.93 -2.79 -23.95
N ARG A 657 -7.12 -2.86 -23.37
CA ARG A 657 -7.60 -4.01 -22.63
C ARG A 657 -9.10 -4.27 -22.91
N PRO A 658 -9.59 -5.52 -22.80
CA PRO A 658 -11.01 -5.83 -22.87
C PRO A 658 -11.81 -5.03 -21.84
N ALA A 659 -12.94 -4.46 -22.21
CA ALA A 659 -13.85 -3.83 -21.26
C ALA A 659 -15.06 -4.73 -20.93
N ASN A 660 -15.25 -5.81 -21.70
CA ASN A 660 -16.27 -6.84 -21.47
C ASN A 660 -15.71 -8.25 -21.75
N GLU A 661 -16.48 -9.28 -21.45
CA GLU A 661 -16.08 -10.68 -21.44
C GLU A 661 -15.76 -11.24 -22.83
N ASP A 662 -16.35 -10.71 -23.89
CA ASP A 662 -16.12 -11.12 -25.28
C ASP A 662 -15.12 -10.24 -26.04
N ASN A 663 -14.57 -9.19 -25.36
CA ASN A 663 -13.66 -8.21 -25.93
C ASN A 663 -14.23 -7.46 -27.17
N SER A 664 -15.54 -7.34 -27.26
CA SER A 664 -16.20 -6.52 -28.29
C SER A 664 -16.07 -5.03 -27.99
N ILE A 665 -15.97 -4.67 -26.71
CA ILE A 665 -15.70 -3.31 -26.22
C ILE A 665 -14.31 -3.26 -25.64
N VAL A 666 -13.53 -2.25 -26.08
CA VAL A 666 -12.10 -2.13 -25.73
C VAL A 666 -11.83 -0.81 -25.03
N ALA A 667 -11.33 -0.90 -23.79
CA ALA A 667 -10.80 0.24 -23.07
C ALA A 667 -9.44 0.65 -23.65
N LYS A 668 -9.31 1.92 -24.06
CA LYS A 668 -8.11 2.46 -24.70
C LYS A 668 -6.95 2.55 -23.69
N GLY A 669 -5.78 2.12 -24.09
CA GLY A 669 -4.54 2.33 -23.36
C GLY A 669 -4.00 3.75 -23.54
N TYR A 670 -2.92 4.04 -22.79
CA TYR A 670 -2.28 5.35 -22.85
C TYR A 670 -0.77 5.30 -22.59
N PHE A 671 -0.09 6.35 -23.03
CA PHE A 671 1.28 6.67 -22.64
C PHE A 671 1.31 8.13 -22.16
N VAL A 672 1.56 8.33 -20.87
CA VAL A 672 1.58 9.65 -20.25
C VAL A 672 2.92 9.89 -19.59
N THR A 673 3.42 11.12 -19.67
CA THR A 673 4.70 11.54 -19.07
C THR A 673 4.48 12.70 -18.12
N ASP A 674 5.10 12.61 -16.95
CA ASP A 674 5.05 13.63 -15.90
C ASP A 674 6.48 14.13 -15.62
N MET A 675 6.63 15.41 -15.26
CA MET A 675 7.92 16.02 -14.92
C MET A 675 7.80 16.77 -13.60
N ASN A 676 8.80 16.65 -12.75
CA ASN A 676 9.00 17.53 -11.62
C ASN A 676 10.44 18.01 -11.55
N VAL A 677 10.65 19.25 -11.14
CA VAL A 677 11.98 19.84 -10.92
C VAL A 677 11.89 20.73 -9.69
N SER A 678 12.83 20.61 -8.78
CA SER A 678 12.98 21.48 -7.62
C SER A 678 14.41 21.97 -7.48
N TYR A 679 14.55 23.17 -6.91
CA TYR A 679 15.85 23.79 -6.61
C TYR A 679 15.86 24.20 -5.14
N GLU A 680 16.80 23.65 -4.38
CA GLU A 680 17.00 23.98 -2.97
C GLU A 680 18.09 25.04 -2.82
N TYR A 681 17.73 26.18 -2.24
CA TYR A 681 18.64 27.24 -1.89
C TYR A 681 18.53 27.57 -0.39
N LYS A 682 19.51 27.14 0.38
CA LYS A 682 19.51 27.26 1.86
C LYS A 682 18.28 26.55 2.46
N SER A 683 17.39 27.31 3.08
CA SER A 683 16.14 26.82 3.71
C SER A 683 14.92 26.90 2.80
N VAL A 684 15.07 27.38 1.56
CA VAL A 684 13.96 27.56 0.62
C VAL A 684 14.09 26.57 -0.52
N THR A 685 13.00 25.92 -0.87
CA THR A 685 12.90 25.05 -2.05
C THR A 685 11.87 25.65 -3.01
N PHE A 686 12.25 25.85 -4.25
CA PHE A 686 11.37 26.20 -5.37
C PHE A 686 11.13 24.95 -6.19
N GLY A 687 9.90 24.71 -6.63
CA GLY A 687 9.54 23.54 -7.42
C GLY A 687 8.57 23.87 -8.53
N VAL A 688 8.62 23.09 -9.61
CA VAL A 688 7.64 23.04 -10.68
C VAL A 688 7.33 21.59 -10.95
N SER A 689 6.05 21.26 -11.02
CA SER A 689 5.57 19.95 -11.46
C SER A 689 4.64 20.12 -12.65
N VAL A 690 4.74 19.20 -13.60
CA VAL A 690 3.89 19.13 -14.78
C VAL A 690 3.38 17.70 -14.89
N GLU A 691 2.09 17.53 -14.78
CA GLU A 691 1.39 16.29 -15.11
C GLU A 691 1.03 16.31 -16.58
N ASN A 692 1.10 15.15 -17.24
CA ASN A 692 0.87 14.99 -18.68
C ASN A 692 1.63 16.03 -19.52
N LEU A 693 2.95 16.00 -19.43
CA LEU A 693 3.88 16.94 -20.08
C LEU A 693 3.65 17.08 -21.59
N LEU A 694 3.25 16.00 -22.26
CA LEU A 694 3.03 15.96 -23.71
C LEU A 694 1.60 16.31 -24.11
N ASN A 695 0.73 16.62 -23.14
CA ASN A 695 -0.69 16.87 -23.34
C ASN A 695 -1.39 15.75 -24.14
N THR A 696 -1.05 14.50 -23.80
CA THR A 696 -1.66 13.31 -24.41
C THR A 696 -3.13 13.25 -24.03
N GLU A 697 -4.00 12.97 -24.97
CA GLU A 697 -5.41 12.65 -24.68
C GLU A 697 -5.48 11.20 -24.20
N TRP A 698 -6.04 11.01 -22.99
CA TRP A 698 -6.13 9.70 -22.34
C TRP A 698 -7.30 9.65 -21.35
N ASN A 699 -7.68 8.45 -20.91
CA ASN A 699 -8.74 8.22 -19.94
C ASN A 699 -8.16 7.63 -18.65
N GLU A 700 -8.57 8.17 -17.50
CA GLU A 700 -8.23 7.66 -16.16
C GLU A 700 -8.94 6.33 -15.93
N THR A 701 -10.27 6.34 -15.94
CA THR A 701 -11.12 5.15 -15.81
C THR A 701 -11.98 4.95 -17.04
N GLN A 702 -12.34 3.71 -17.33
CA GLN A 702 -13.15 3.33 -18.48
C GLN A 702 -13.93 2.07 -18.12
N PHE A 703 -15.23 2.04 -18.40
CA PHE A 703 -16.10 0.89 -18.13
C PHE A 703 -17.01 0.64 -19.35
N ALA A 704 -17.31 -0.62 -19.66
CA ALA A 704 -18.40 -0.95 -20.54
C ALA A 704 -19.70 -0.81 -19.75
N THR A 705 -20.52 0.15 -20.12
CA THR A 705 -21.76 0.47 -19.39
C THR A 705 -22.91 0.63 -20.37
N GLU A 706 -24.03 -0.04 -20.10
CA GLU A 706 -25.26 0.19 -20.78
C GLU A 706 -25.96 1.43 -20.21
N SER A 707 -26.33 2.37 -21.04
CA SER A 707 -26.99 3.61 -20.61
C SER A 707 -27.99 4.11 -21.63
N ARG A 708 -28.93 4.91 -21.18
CA ARG A 708 -29.90 5.59 -22.00
C ARG A 708 -30.09 7.03 -21.57
N LEU A 709 -30.00 7.95 -22.50
CA LEU A 709 -30.32 9.36 -22.23
C LEU A 709 -31.81 9.60 -22.26
N LYS A 710 -32.26 10.74 -21.72
CA LYS A 710 -33.68 11.08 -21.62
C LYS A 710 -34.42 11.05 -22.95
N ASP A 711 -33.78 11.50 -24.02
CA ASP A 711 -34.38 11.61 -25.35
C ASP A 711 -34.03 10.42 -26.26
N GLU A 712 -33.31 9.42 -25.78
CA GLU A 712 -32.99 8.21 -26.53
C GLU A 712 -34.11 7.17 -26.42
N THR A 713 -34.39 6.49 -27.53
CA THR A 713 -35.41 5.43 -27.59
C THR A 713 -34.88 4.09 -27.06
N ASN A 714 -33.59 3.79 -27.32
CA ASN A 714 -32.94 2.53 -26.96
C ASN A 714 -31.73 2.81 -26.08
N SER A 715 -31.41 1.84 -25.25
CA SER A 715 -30.12 1.83 -24.52
C SER A 715 -28.95 1.54 -25.46
N VAL A 716 -27.75 1.96 -25.05
CA VAL A 716 -26.48 1.71 -25.74
C VAL A 716 -25.45 1.25 -24.73
N GLU A 717 -24.83 0.10 -24.99
CA GLU A 717 -23.67 -0.39 -24.24
C GLU A 717 -22.38 0.06 -24.94
N GLU A 718 -21.58 0.85 -24.26
CA GLU A 718 -20.32 1.40 -24.78
C GLU A 718 -19.36 1.78 -23.66
N ILE A 719 -18.19 2.34 -24.03
CA ILE A 719 -17.29 2.92 -23.04
C ILE A 719 -17.89 4.18 -22.42
N HIS A 720 -18.03 4.15 -21.09
CA HIS A 720 -18.15 5.33 -20.26
C HIS A 720 -16.78 5.60 -19.62
N PHE A 721 -16.33 6.85 -19.61
CA PHE A 721 -14.98 7.16 -19.15
C PHE A 721 -14.89 8.43 -18.32
N THR A 722 -13.87 8.49 -17.49
CA THR A 722 -13.37 9.72 -16.88
C THR A 722 -12.18 10.21 -17.71
N PRO A 723 -12.20 11.45 -18.23
CA PRO A 723 -11.06 11.98 -18.97
C PRO A 723 -9.85 12.13 -18.07
N GLY A 724 -8.68 11.76 -18.59
CA GLY A 724 -7.41 11.95 -17.90
C GLY A 724 -7.00 13.41 -17.87
N THR A 725 -6.27 13.78 -16.82
CA THR A 725 -5.74 15.14 -16.64
C THR A 725 -4.98 15.59 -17.90
N PRO A 726 -5.33 16.75 -18.52
CA PRO A 726 -4.55 17.35 -19.61
C PRO A 726 -3.22 17.89 -19.09
N PHE A 727 -2.45 18.63 -19.90
CA PHE A 727 -1.28 19.33 -19.40
C PHE A 727 -1.62 20.18 -18.17
N PHE A 728 -1.00 19.84 -17.04
CA PHE A 728 -1.30 20.48 -15.76
C PHE A 728 -0.02 20.89 -15.04
N MET A 729 0.25 22.18 -14.96
CA MET A 729 1.43 22.74 -14.32
C MET A 729 1.11 23.34 -12.96
N LYS A 730 1.97 23.06 -11.98
CA LYS A 730 1.94 23.61 -10.61
C LYS A 730 3.33 24.14 -10.25
N ALA A 731 3.35 25.25 -9.50
CA ALA A 731 4.56 25.82 -8.92
C ALA A 731 4.50 25.73 -7.39
N LYS A 732 5.62 25.41 -6.77
CA LYS A 732 5.76 25.17 -5.33
C LYS A 732 6.85 26.04 -4.73
N ILE A 733 6.59 26.56 -3.56
CA ILE A 733 7.61 27.13 -2.67
C ILE A 733 7.50 26.44 -1.31
N ALA A 734 8.64 26.06 -0.74
CA ALA A 734 8.72 25.46 0.59
C ALA A 734 9.82 26.13 1.40
N TYR A 735 9.57 26.31 2.70
CA TYR A 735 10.54 26.87 3.65
C TYR A 735 10.73 25.89 4.82
N LYS A 736 12.00 25.54 5.08
CA LYS A 736 12.43 24.66 6.20
C LYS A 736 13.06 25.52 7.30
N PHE A 737 12.71 25.29 8.58
CA PHE A 737 13.19 26.05 9.72
C PHE A 737 13.32 25.24 11.01
#